data_8b75b5cbf34d26dedf235cc407151d38
#
_entry.id   8b75b5cbf34d26dedf235cc407151d38
#
_cell.length_a   1.000
_cell.length_b   1.000
_cell.length_c   1.000
_cell.angle_alpha   90.00
_cell.angle_beta   90.00
_cell.angle_gamma   90.00
#
_symmetry.space_group_name_H-M   'P 1'
#
loop_
_entity.id
_entity.type
_entity.pdbx_description
1 polymer ?
#
loop_
_entity_poly.entity_id
_entity_poly.type
_entity_poly.pdbx_seq_one_letter_code
_entity_poly.pdbx_strand_id
1 'polypeptide(L)'
;MPVRRTRAAAACLFCRQKKLKCDAQRPTCGNCASKGIDCQFGATRHKPRPTNHRIAQLELENARLRQSQFADSEDSFLSQPASSLSPITPGQTRVATSTPQDDGSLRSNSHPEVPDSGHHSRKAVSLYHGPTSTAYDDTTRSADGVGNVDLPNDPASEDWARNLLFVQTARQRQLEPLNLANGKLDFDGVDPDIGMHLLSIYWSRQLYTAQIIYRPVFMRDMACAGPYFSKLLLNAIFFTVSKHCSRVEIRFNPEDITTAGWSFRQRFTELLRENFDKSKVTTIQALLIMSNSLFSRCDERSLSWLYAGNAFNMIIDLGLHVACSRESMSAEELEIRKRVLWGAYSIDKIQCLFQGRPPLLRHNNIKASLKFLDEYDELDPFQAITYKQLHLTPAIPSMNVSLLTKLCELSVIIDRILCELYSESAQMIRSQSESISDNINAELSKWRQNLPPKLDYLCHPAQAVLLPQAFCLLALFNVSIILSKRPLFTGNDERPNNPAAAFESINTCTAAANQIVQILSDYSQHFSISSAPYMLSYATYISATIHARIVAQKGRTSSSFQSLKLCRNVLKEHQPLYGAAGKAKDSLQRLCDHLGIDASEENQQTLAPTEAGPRDPIVTNGPAQSVQTTNIADQPIDLNSQIHWELSDLDLEAIAQGFRFDGELDYLMHPVGM
;
A
#
# COMPACT_ATOMS: atom_id res chain seq x y z
N MET A 1 -43.55 28.61 26.61
CA MET A 1 -42.52 28.89 25.60
C MET A 1 -41.18 28.92 26.29
N PRO A 2 -40.17 28.10 25.95
CA PRO A 2 -38.88 28.13 26.62
C PRO A 2 -38.03 29.26 26.04
N VAL A 3 -37.56 30.14 26.93
CA VAL A 3 -36.67 31.25 26.64
C VAL A 3 -35.34 30.73 26.11
N ARG A 4 -34.96 31.09 24.88
CA ARG A 4 -33.63 30.81 24.29
C ARG A 4 -32.57 31.51 25.16
N ARG A 5 -31.78 30.72 25.90
CA ARG A 5 -30.60 31.19 26.62
C ARG A 5 -29.49 31.56 25.63
N THR A 6 -29.21 32.85 25.50
CA THR A 6 -28.05 33.36 24.73
C THR A 6 -26.74 32.92 25.42
N ARG A 7 -25.74 32.49 24.63
CA ARG A 7 -24.39 32.19 25.14
C ARG A 7 -23.73 33.49 25.59
N ALA A 8 -23.16 33.50 26.79
CA ALA A 8 -22.38 34.63 27.29
C ALA A 8 -21.17 34.93 26.37
N ALA A 9 -20.99 36.21 26.01
CA ALA A 9 -19.98 36.62 25.02
C ALA A 9 -18.52 36.50 25.50
N ALA A 10 -18.25 36.45 26.82
CA ALA A 10 -16.93 36.26 27.39
C ALA A 10 -16.99 35.61 28.77
N ALA A 11 -16.14 34.65 29.07
CA ALA A 11 -15.97 34.05 30.40
C ALA A 11 -14.88 34.83 31.19
N CYS A 12 -15.01 34.89 32.53
CA CYS A 12 -13.97 35.49 33.38
C CYS A 12 -12.67 34.66 33.34
N LEU A 13 -11.54 35.28 33.73
CA LEU A 13 -10.22 34.66 33.64
C LEU A 13 -10.14 33.31 34.41
N PHE A 14 -10.69 33.27 35.62
CA PHE A 14 -10.70 32.04 36.42
C PHE A 14 -11.51 30.91 35.77
N CYS A 15 -12.75 31.17 35.34
CA CYS A 15 -13.59 30.16 34.70
C CYS A 15 -12.98 29.70 33.38
N ARG A 16 -12.32 30.59 32.62
CA ARG A 16 -11.60 30.27 31.40
C ARG A 16 -10.39 29.36 31.65
N GLN A 17 -9.58 29.68 32.67
CA GLN A 17 -8.40 28.88 33.03
C GLN A 17 -8.78 27.48 33.55
N LYS A 18 -9.87 27.38 34.31
CA LYS A 18 -10.37 26.12 34.86
C LYS A 18 -11.38 25.41 33.96
N LYS A 19 -11.58 25.89 32.73
CA LYS A 19 -12.53 25.36 31.72
C LYS A 19 -13.96 25.18 32.25
N LEU A 20 -14.40 26.07 33.17
CA LEU A 20 -15.74 26.05 33.78
C LEU A 20 -16.71 26.88 32.94
N LYS A 21 -17.99 26.49 32.93
CA LYS A 21 -19.07 27.28 32.29
C LYS A 21 -19.35 28.52 33.10
N CYS A 22 -19.03 29.70 32.56
CA CYS A 22 -19.22 31.01 33.21
C CYS A 22 -20.58 31.61 32.81
N ASP A 23 -21.33 32.15 33.77
CA ASP A 23 -22.59 32.87 33.55
C ASP A 23 -22.38 34.35 33.15
N ALA A 24 -21.14 34.83 33.23
CA ALA A 24 -20.70 36.21 32.90
C ALA A 24 -21.41 37.31 33.68
N GLN A 25 -22.00 37.01 34.84
CA GLN A 25 -22.56 38.04 35.74
C GLN A 25 -21.46 38.96 36.24
N ARG A 26 -21.77 40.26 36.34
CA ARG A 26 -20.85 41.30 36.86
C ARG A 26 -21.44 41.90 38.13
N PRO A 27 -20.62 42.24 39.12
CA PRO A 27 -19.15 42.26 39.16
C PRO A 27 -18.51 40.90 39.33
N THR A 28 -19.19 39.87 39.83
CA THR A 28 -18.65 38.55 40.12
C THR A 28 -19.56 37.46 39.56
N CYS A 29 -19.02 36.51 38.75
CA CYS A 29 -19.80 35.39 38.23
C CYS A 29 -20.12 34.36 39.33
N GLY A 30 -21.21 33.61 39.18
CA GLY A 30 -21.68 32.66 40.18
C GLY A 30 -20.63 31.65 40.63
N ASN A 31 -19.77 31.14 39.73
CA ASN A 31 -18.68 30.22 40.07
C ASN A 31 -17.57 30.89 40.92
N CYS A 32 -17.25 32.15 40.67
CA CYS A 32 -16.27 32.89 41.47
C CYS A 32 -16.86 33.32 42.83
N ALA A 33 -18.12 33.71 42.83
CA ALA A 33 -18.84 34.09 44.07
C ALA A 33 -18.93 32.89 45.05
N SER A 34 -19.29 31.68 44.53
CA SER A 34 -19.40 30.48 45.37
C SER A 34 -18.07 30.00 45.94
N LYS A 35 -16.93 30.40 45.32
CA LYS A 35 -15.58 30.00 45.74
C LYS A 35 -14.78 31.10 46.43
N GLY A 36 -15.37 32.30 46.63
CA GLY A 36 -14.70 33.45 47.26
C GLY A 36 -13.49 33.94 46.47
N ILE A 37 -13.49 33.81 45.15
CA ILE A 37 -12.34 34.15 44.29
C ILE A 37 -12.65 35.46 43.57
N ASP A 38 -11.66 36.35 43.47
CA ASP A 38 -11.74 37.58 42.71
C ASP A 38 -12.03 37.32 41.23
N CYS A 39 -13.11 37.93 40.72
CA CYS A 39 -13.64 37.64 39.40
C CYS A 39 -13.23 38.71 38.38
N GLN A 40 -12.16 38.46 37.63
CA GLN A 40 -11.66 39.40 36.63
C GLN A 40 -12.07 38.97 35.22
N PHE A 41 -12.65 39.91 34.47
CA PHE A 41 -12.93 39.77 33.04
C PHE A 41 -11.82 40.46 32.24
N GLY A 42 -11.03 39.68 31.50
CA GLY A 42 -9.98 40.22 30.64
C GLY A 42 -10.57 41.09 29.53
N ALA A 43 -9.93 42.22 29.21
CA ALA A 43 -10.28 43.03 28.05
C ALA A 43 -10.11 42.19 26.78
N THR A 44 -11.20 41.85 26.11
CA THR A 44 -11.18 41.17 24.82
C THR A 44 -10.68 42.17 23.78
N ARG A 45 -9.37 42.11 23.46
CA ARG A 45 -8.87 42.68 22.20
C ARG A 45 -9.39 41.82 21.06
N HIS A 46 -10.59 42.11 20.57
CA HIS A 46 -11.02 41.65 19.28
C HIS A 46 -10.10 42.31 18.24
N LYS A 47 -9.22 41.54 17.60
CA LYS A 47 -8.61 42.00 16.34
C LYS A 47 -9.78 42.18 15.37
N PRO A 48 -10.05 43.39 14.86
CA PRO A 48 -11.11 43.57 13.87
C PRO A 48 -10.80 42.69 12.67
N ARG A 49 -11.81 41.99 12.13
CA ARG A 49 -11.67 41.29 10.85
C ARG A 49 -11.27 42.35 9.81
N PRO A 50 -10.26 42.03 8.95
CA PRO A 50 -9.88 42.95 7.87
C PRO A 50 -11.12 43.23 7.02
N THR A 51 -11.35 44.49 6.70
CA THR A 51 -12.42 44.89 5.78
C THR A 51 -12.08 44.44 4.38
N ASN A 52 -13.07 44.20 3.53
CA ASN A 52 -12.87 43.79 2.12
C ASN A 52 -11.94 44.78 1.39
N HIS A 53 -11.98 46.06 1.71
CA HIS A 53 -11.06 47.07 1.20
C HIS A 53 -9.60 46.80 1.59
N ARG A 54 -9.34 46.37 2.85
CA ARG A 54 -7.98 46.01 3.30
C ARG A 54 -7.47 44.74 2.65
N ILE A 55 -8.35 43.76 2.40
CA ILE A 55 -8.02 42.52 1.66
C ILE A 55 -7.61 42.88 0.24
N ALA A 56 -8.41 43.68 -0.49
CA ALA A 56 -8.09 44.12 -1.84
C ALA A 56 -6.78 44.93 -1.90
N GLN A 57 -6.48 45.79 -0.91
CA GLN A 57 -5.17 46.46 -0.83
C GLN A 57 -4.00 45.47 -0.69
N LEU A 58 -4.13 44.45 0.14
CA LEU A 58 -3.06 43.45 0.33
C LEU A 58 -2.89 42.57 -0.90
N GLU A 59 -3.94 42.28 -1.64
CA GLU A 59 -3.88 41.55 -2.90
C GLU A 59 -3.16 42.37 -3.99
N LEU A 60 -3.43 43.69 -4.05
CA LEU A 60 -2.77 44.60 -4.99
C LEU A 60 -1.27 44.76 -4.66
N GLU A 61 -0.93 44.86 -3.39
CA GLU A 61 0.46 44.92 -2.90
C GLU A 61 1.21 43.65 -3.21
N ASN A 62 0.60 42.44 -3.04
CA ASN A 62 1.16 41.15 -3.40
C ASN A 62 1.37 41.00 -4.92
N ALA A 63 0.45 41.51 -5.72
CA ALA A 63 0.60 41.51 -7.18
C ALA A 63 1.79 42.39 -7.61
N ARG A 64 1.95 43.56 -6.96
CA ARG A 64 3.08 44.46 -7.22
C ARG A 64 4.44 43.86 -6.81
N LEU A 65 4.50 43.20 -5.64
CA LEU A 65 5.72 42.53 -5.18
C LEU A 65 6.09 41.34 -6.06
N ARG A 66 5.11 40.62 -6.62
CA ARG A 66 5.37 39.56 -7.59
C ARG A 66 5.92 40.11 -8.91
N GLN A 67 5.41 41.25 -9.39
CA GLN A 67 5.93 41.91 -10.58
C GLN A 67 7.37 42.43 -10.40
N SER A 68 7.72 42.97 -9.22
CA SER A 68 9.10 43.38 -8.94
C SER A 68 10.08 42.23 -8.85
N GLN A 69 9.67 41.05 -8.33
CA GLN A 69 10.50 39.83 -8.32
C GLN A 69 10.76 39.28 -9.72
N PHE A 70 9.86 39.51 -10.69
CA PHE A 70 10.10 39.14 -12.09
C PHE A 70 11.02 40.14 -12.83
N ALA A 71 10.99 41.43 -12.44
CA ALA A 71 11.87 42.45 -13.02
C ALA A 71 13.35 42.28 -12.60
N ASP A 72 13.57 41.89 -11.33
CA ASP A 72 14.93 41.64 -10.79
C ASP A 72 15.57 40.35 -11.34
N SER A 73 14.81 39.47 -11.96
CA SER A 73 15.33 38.22 -12.58
C SER A 73 15.73 38.42 -14.05
N GLU A 74 15.32 39.50 -14.74
CA GLU A 74 15.74 39.80 -16.12
C GLU A 74 17.05 40.60 -16.18
N ASP A 75 17.41 41.35 -15.14
CA ASP A 75 18.63 42.16 -15.12
C ASP A 75 19.92 41.39 -14.74
N SER A 76 19.84 40.12 -14.37
CA SER A 76 21.03 39.32 -14.02
C SER A 76 21.63 38.53 -15.17
N PHE A 77 21.09 38.64 -16.41
CA PHE A 77 21.61 37.91 -17.58
C PHE A 77 22.41 38.77 -18.59
N LEU A 78 22.69 40.03 -18.29
CA LEU A 78 23.45 40.91 -19.16
C LEU A 78 24.72 41.47 -18.50
N SER A 79 25.73 40.64 -18.27
CA SER A 79 27.12 41.10 -18.11
C SER A 79 28.09 39.92 -18.10
N GLN A 80 28.59 39.58 -19.29
CA GLN A 80 30.03 39.28 -19.52
C GLN A 80 30.39 39.44 -21.01
N PRO A 81 31.62 39.93 -21.30
CA PRO A 81 31.93 40.58 -22.55
C PRO A 81 32.46 39.65 -23.64
N ALA A 82 32.17 40.07 -24.88
CA ALA A 82 32.64 39.49 -26.14
C ALA A 82 34.13 39.62 -26.35
N SER A 83 34.75 38.63 -26.95
CA SER A 83 35.96 38.79 -27.77
C SER A 83 35.82 38.06 -29.12
N SER A 84 35.73 38.90 -30.13
CA SER A 84 36.27 38.86 -31.51
C SER A 84 36.22 37.55 -32.31
N LEU A 85 35.47 37.57 -33.39
CA LEU A 85 36.01 37.63 -34.79
C LEU A 85 34.83 37.62 -35.78
N SER A 86 34.82 38.70 -36.61
CA SER A 86 33.93 38.93 -37.78
C SER A 86 34.61 38.40 -39.04
N PRO A 87 34.08 38.61 -40.28
CA PRO A 87 32.72 38.56 -40.83
C PRO A 87 32.65 37.84 -42.20
N ILE A 88 31.45 37.56 -42.72
CA ILE A 88 31.20 37.61 -44.18
C ILE A 88 29.68 37.79 -44.39
N THR A 89 29.30 38.92 -44.98
CA THR A 89 28.03 39.24 -45.68
C THR A 89 28.33 39.24 -47.20
N PRO A 90 27.39 39.43 -48.15
CA PRO A 90 25.97 39.86 -48.12
C PRO A 90 25.04 39.21 -49.15
N GLY A 91 23.74 39.55 -49.10
CA GLY A 91 22.82 39.35 -50.25
C GLY A 91 21.40 39.87 -49.97
N GLN A 92 21.16 41.08 -50.38
CA GLN A 92 19.91 41.88 -50.36
C GLN A 92 18.79 41.27 -51.19
N THR A 93 17.46 41.48 -50.84
CA THR A 93 16.63 42.55 -51.44
C THR A 93 15.21 42.57 -50.86
N ARG A 94 14.83 43.72 -50.34
CA ARG A 94 13.67 44.64 -50.51
C ARG A 94 12.26 44.05 -50.60
N VAL A 95 11.41 44.45 -49.70
CA VAL A 95 10.47 45.58 -49.57
C VAL A 95 9.22 45.48 -50.45
N ALA A 96 8.01 45.44 -49.85
CA ALA A 96 7.00 46.48 -49.94
C ALA A 96 5.69 46.13 -49.17
N THR A 97 5.28 47.06 -48.40
CA THR A 97 4.00 47.42 -47.82
C THR A 97 2.79 47.35 -48.74
N SER A 98 1.60 46.96 -48.19
CA SER A 98 0.39 47.80 -48.13
C SER A 98 -0.87 47.02 -47.82
N THR A 99 -1.62 47.45 -46.82
CA THR A 99 -3.07 47.31 -46.67
C THR A 99 -3.76 48.31 -47.62
N PRO A 100 -5.07 48.31 -47.95
CA PRO A 100 -6.26 47.88 -47.15
C PRO A 100 -7.48 47.31 -47.94
N GLN A 101 -8.47 46.87 -47.16
CA GLN A 101 -9.94 46.98 -47.36
C GLN A 101 -10.75 46.24 -48.45
N ASP A 102 -11.73 45.55 -47.93
CA ASP A 102 -13.17 45.47 -48.22
C ASP A 102 -13.75 44.66 -49.41
N ASP A 103 -14.81 44.00 -49.00
CA ASP A 103 -16.09 43.65 -49.66
C ASP A 103 -16.23 42.42 -50.57
N GLY A 104 -17.17 41.61 -50.15
CA GLY A 104 -18.21 41.13 -51.07
C GLY A 104 -18.21 39.67 -51.48
N SER A 105 -18.98 38.89 -50.76
CA SER A 105 -20.07 38.04 -51.31
C SER A 105 -19.77 36.94 -52.36
N LEU A 106 -20.18 35.72 -51.94
CA LEU A 106 -20.89 34.68 -52.70
C LEU A 106 -20.14 33.58 -53.49
N ARG A 107 -20.46 32.37 -53.01
CA ARG A 107 -20.72 31.10 -53.76
C ARG A 107 -19.59 30.14 -54.08
N SER A 108 -19.72 29.02 -53.33
CA SER A 108 -19.70 27.61 -53.78
C SER A 108 -18.67 27.16 -54.82
N ASN A 109 -17.81 26.22 -54.38
CA ASN A 109 -17.79 24.86 -54.94
C ASN A 109 -16.84 23.93 -54.17
N SER A 110 -17.33 22.74 -54.00
CA SER A 110 -16.76 21.54 -53.37
C SER A 110 -15.51 21.01 -54.08
N HIS A 111 -14.47 20.72 -53.30
CA HIS A 111 -13.57 19.58 -53.55
C HIS A 111 -13.01 19.07 -52.20
N PRO A 112 -12.74 17.77 -52.04
CA PRO A 112 -12.53 17.13 -50.75
C PRO A 112 -11.09 17.34 -50.25
N GLU A 113 -10.97 17.92 -49.06
CA GLU A 113 -9.70 17.99 -48.33
C GLU A 113 -9.46 16.69 -47.58
N VAL A 114 -8.22 16.21 -47.69
CA VAL A 114 -7.60 15.15 -46.94
C VAL A 114 -7.57 15.56 -45.46
N PRO A 115 -7.93 14.68 -44.49
CA PRO A 115 -7.89 15.06 -43.07
C PRO A 115 -6.44 15.17 -42.61
N ASP A 116 -6.06 16.39 -42.26
CA ASP A 116 -4.80 16.67 -41.54
C ASP A 116 -4.90 16.08 -40.11
N SER A 117 -3.91 15.24 -39.81
CA SER A 117 -3.75 14.54 -38.54
C SER A 117 -3.27 15.48 -37.44
N GLY A 118 -4.04 15.59 -36.35
CA GLY A 118 -3.44 15.77 -35.06
C GLY A 118 -3.60 17.08 -34.31
N HIS A 119 -4.79 17.38 -33.88
CA HIS A 119 -4.97 18.09 -32.61
C HIS A 119 -5.79 17.21 -31.67
N HIS A 120 -5.09 16.37 -30.89
CA HIS A 120 -5.68 15.78 -29.67
C HIS A 120 -6.01 16.95 -28.73
N SER A 121 -7.25 17.42 -28.80
CA SER A 121 -7.85 18.23 -27.73
C SER A 121 -7.66 17.48 -26.43
N ARG A 122 -6.81 17.98 -25.52
CA ARG A 122 -6.73 17.50 -24.15
C ARG A 122 -8.10 17.69 -23.54
N LYS A 123 -8.93 16.61 -23.51
CA LYS A 123 -10.15 16.60 -22.71
C LYS A 123 -9.73 16.95 -21.29
N ALA A 124 -10.22 18.07 -20.79
CA ALA A 124 -10.09 18.43 -19.37
C ALA A 124 -10.54 17.21 -18.55
N VAL A 125 -9.73 16.77 -17.59
CA VAL A 125 -10.09 15.70 -16.69
C VAL A 125 -11.34 16.14 -15.94
N SER A 126 -12.48 15.56 -16.28
CA SER A 126 -13.74 15.84 -15.57
C SER A 126 -13.65 15.23 -14.20
N LEU A 127 -13.76 16.04 -13.14
CA LEU A 127 -13.83 15.60 -11.76
C LEU A 127 -15.19 14.92 -11.50
N TYR A 128 -15.22 13.94 -10.60
CA TYR A 128 -16.43 13.23 -10.24
C TYR A 128 -17.32 14.08 -9.33
N HIS A 129 -18.57 14.25 -9.73
CA HIS A 129 -19.62 14.89 -8.93
C HIS A 129 -20.78 13.90 -8.74
N GLY A 130 -21.11 13.58 -7.50
CA GLY A 130 -22.23 12.70 -7.16
C GLY A 130 -23.60 13.41 -7.25
N PRO A 131 -24.72 12.66 -7.14
CA PRO A 131 -26.08 13.18 -7.34
C PRO A 131 -26.51 14.32 -6.43
N THR A 132 -25.83 14.54 -5.33
CA THR A 132 -26.09 15.63 -4.37
C THR A 132 -25.28 16.90 -4.66
N SER A 133 -24.40 16.87 -5.64
CA SER A 133 -23.55 18.01 -6.02
C SER A 133 -24.32 18.99 -6.90
N THR A 134 -24.07 20.29 -6.72
CA THR A 134 -24.56 21.35 -7.62
C THR A 134 -23.90 21.31 -9.00
N ALA A 135 -22.80 20.60 -9.15
CA ALA A 135 -22.10 20.37 -10.40
C ALA A 135 -22.47 19.02 -11.06
N TYR A 136 -23.47 18.32 -10.49
CA TYR A 136 -23.98 17.09 -11.07
C TYR A 136 -24.82 17.39 -12.30
N ASP A 137 -24.47 16.81 -13.43
CA ASP A 137 -25.21 16.93 -14.67
C ASP A 137 -26.07 15.66 -14.90
N ASP A 138 -27.35 15.79 -14.67
CA ASP A 138 -28.32 14.69 -14.80
C ASP A 138 -28.59 14.34 -16.28
N THR A 139 -28.26 15.26 -17.20
CA THR A 139 -28.53 15.06 -18.64
C THR A 139 -27.54 14.12 -19.29
N THR A 140 -26.30 14.05 -18.79
CA THR A 140 -25.25 13.17 -19.32
C THR A 140 -25.44 11.71 -18.92
N ARG A 141 -26.18 11.43 -17.81
CA ARG A 141 -26.47 10.06 -17.35
C ARG A 141 -27.76 9.47 -17.91
N SER A 142 -28.63 10.26 -18.48
CA SER A 142 -29.83 9.74 -19.14
C SER A 142 -29.55 8.87 -20.38
N ALA A 143 -28.31 8.95 -20.91
CA ALA A 143 -27.82 8.05 -21.96
C ALA A 143 -27.24 6.73 -21.41
N ASP A 144 -26.85 6.70 -20.11
CA ASP A 144 -26.27 5.52 -19.44
C ASP A 144 -27.28 4.78 -18.55
N GLY A 145 -28.58 4.83 -18.93
CA GLY A 145 -29.69 3.99 -18.54
C GLY A 145 -29.74 3.48 -17.11
N VAL A 146 -30.77 3.86 -16.40
CA VAL A 146 -31.38 3.07 -15.34
C VAL A 146 -31.51 1.62 -15.83
N GLY A 147 -30.64 0.77 -15.34
CA GLY A 147 -30.73 -0.65 -15.58
C GLY A 147 -29.38 -1.25 -15.22
N ASN A 148 -29.36 -1.97 -14.11
CA ASN A 148 -28.38 -3.00 -13.85
C ASN A 148 -28.63 -4.11 -14.91
N VAL A 149 -28.35 -3.78 -16.16
CA VAL A 149 -28.19 -4.75 -17.22
C VAL A 149 -26.66 -4.83 -17.37
N ASP A 150 -26.07 -5.86 -16.79
CA ASP A 150 -24.89 -6.46 -17.38
C ASP A 150 -25.27 -6.69 -18.87
N LEU A 151 -25.05 -5.66 -19.70
CA LEU A 151 -24.99 -5.88 -21.15
C LEU A 151 -24.00 -7.01 -21.29
N PRO A 152 -24.35 -8.13 -21.92
CA PRO A 152 -23.45 -9.23 -22.09
C PRO A 152 -22.22 -8.62 -22.73
N ASN A 153 -21.10 -8.58 -21.96
CA ASN A 153 -19.80 -8.25 -22.52
C ASN A 153 -19.66 -9.18 -23.71
N ASP A 154 -19.72 -8.62 -24.93
CA ASP A 154 -19.50 -9.44 -26.11
C ASP A 154 -18.11 -10.08 -25.91
N PRO A 155 -18.03 -11.40 -25.70
CA PRO A 155 -16.76 -12.09 -25.44
C PRO A 155 -15.73 -11.76 -26.52
N ALA A 156 -16.17 -11.58 -27.75
CA ALA A 156 -15.30 -11.22 -28.88
C ALA A 156 -14.66 -9.84 -28.71
N SER A 157 -15.39 -8.85 -28.16
CA SER A 157 -14.87 -7.50 -27.88
C SER A 157 -13.85 -7.52 -26.74
N GLU A 158 -14.05 -8.37 -25.72
CA GLU A 158 -13.14 -8.50 -24.62
C GLU A 158 -11.84 -9.22 -25.03
N ASP A 159 -11.95 -10.31 -25.79
CA ASP A 159 -10.78 -11.04 -26.31
C ASP A 159 -9.96 -10.18 -27.26
N TRP A 160 -10.61 -9.36 -28.08
CA TRP A 160 -9.91 -8.38 -28.91
C TRP A 160 -9.11 -7.37 -28.08
N ALA A 161 -9.72 -6.79 -27.03
CA ALA A 161 -9.07 -5.83 -26.15
C ALA A 161 -7.89 -6.46 -25.41
N ARG A 162 -8.04 -7.71 -24.95
CA ARG A 162 -6.97 -8.51 -24.31
C ARG A 162 -5.80 -8.72 -25.25
N ASN A 163 -6.07 -9.20 -26.46
CA ASN A 163 -5.03 -9.45 -27.48
C ASN A 163 -4.32 -8.16 -27.88
N LEU A 164 -5.07 -7.06 -28.02
CA LEU A 164 -4.50 -5.73 -28.33
C LEU A 164 -3.52 -5.29 -27.23
N LEU A 165 -3.93 -5.35 -25.95
CA LEU A 165 -3.08 -4.98 -24.83
C LEU A 165 -1.85 -5.88 -24.73
N PHE A 166 -2.00 -7.18 -24.91
CA PHE A 166 -0.89 -8.13 -24.90
C PHE A 166 0.18 -7.77 -25.95
N VAL A 167 -0.24 -7.49 -27.20
CA VAL A 167 0.67 -7.09 -28.27
C VAL A 167 1.32 -5.72 -27.99
N GLN A 168 0.54 -4.77 -27.46
CA GLN A 168 1.07 -3.45 -27.11
C GLN A 168 2.10 -3.55 -25.97
N THR A 169 1.83 -4.33 -24.94
CA THR A 169 2.76 -4.58 -23.83
C THR A 169 4.04 -5.25 -24.33
N ALA A 170 3.92 -6.33 -25.13
CA ALA A 170 5.08 -6.98 -25.71
C ALA A 170 5.98 -6.01 -26.49
N ARG A 171 5.36 -5.13 -27.29
CA ARG A 171 6.08 -4.09 -28.07
C ARG A 171 6.77 -3.09 -27.12
N GLN A 172 6.08 -2.59 -26.09
CA GLN A 172 6.67 -1.64 -25.15
C GLN A 172 7.86 -2.25 -24.41
N ARG A 173 7.76 -3.52 -24.00
CA ARG A 173 8.86 -4.25 -23.34
C ARG A 173 10.10 -4.35 -24.22
N GLN A 174 9.94 -4.57 -25.54
CA GLN A 174 11.05 -4.57 -26.50
C GLN A 174 11.66 -3.17 -26.70
N LEU A 175 10.89 -2.10 -26.52
CA LEU A 175 11.38 -0.72 -26.67
C LEU A 175 12.13 -0.22 -25.43
N GLU A 176 11.93 -0.81 -24.23
CA GLU A 176 12.62 -0.37 -23.01
C GLU A 176 14.15 -0.30 -23.16
N PRO A 177 14.86 -1.36 -23.61
CA PRO A 177 16.31 -1.31 -23.77
C PRO A 177 16.76 -0.34 -24.87
N LEU A 178 15.98 -0.18 -25.93
CA LEU A 178 16.27 0.78 -26.99
C LEU A 178 16.13 2.23 -26.51
N ASN A 179 15.11 2.53 -25.70
CA ASN A 179 14.92 3.85 -25.12
C ASN A 179 16.05 4.19 -24.12
N LEU A 180 16.51 3.20 -23.35
CA LEU A 180 17.66 3.35 -22.47
C LEU A 180 18.93 3.64 -23.26
N ALA A 181 19.25 2.82 -24.27
CA ALA A 181 20.44 2.99 -25.12
C ALA A 181 20.46 4.35 -25.85
N ASN A 182 19.29 4.89 -26.20
CA ASN A 182 19.13 6.18 -26.86
C ASN A 182 19.06 7.37 -25.87
N GLY A 183 19.23 7.16 -24.57
CA GLY A 183 19.18 8.21 -23.56
C GLY A 183 17.83 8.93 -23.44
N LYS A 184 16.71 8.26 -23.80
CA LYS A 184 15.36 8.86 -23.78
C LYS A 184 14.66 8.79 -22.42
N LEU A 185 15.16 7.95 -21.49
CA LEU A 185 14.54 7.77 -20.18
C LEU A 185 14.95 8.90 -19.22
N ASP A 186 13.98 9.56 -18.62
CA ASP A 186 14.22 10.65 -17.63
C ASP A 186 14.37 10.10 -16.22
N PHE A 187 15.60 10.06 -15.71
CA PHE A 187 15.92 9.60 -14.36
C PHE A 187 16.00 10.72 -13.31
N ASP A 188 15.52 11.93 -13.60
CA ASP A 188 15.58 13.11 -12.71
C ASP A 188 17.01 13.41 -12.21
N GLY A 189 18.01 13.26 -13.10
CA GLY A 189 19.43 13.51 -12.80
C GLY A 189 20.18 12.35 -12.13
N VAL A 190 19.53 11.21 -11.91
CA VAL A 190 20.19 9.99 -11.43
C VAL A 190 20.89 9.30 -12.61
N ASP A 191 22.06 8.71 -12.34
CA ASP A 191 22.79 7.91 -13.33
C ASP A 191 21.88 6.83 -13.93
N PRO A 192 21.83 6.67 -15.27
CA PRO A 192 20.92 5.73 -15.93
C PRO A 192 21.09 4.27 -15.48
N ASP A 193 22.32 3.81 -15.20
CA ASP A 193 22.57 2.44 -14.75
C ASP A 193 22.04 2.23 -13.34
N ILE A 194 22.21 3.21 -12.45
CA ILE A 194 21.64 3.21 -11.10
C ILE A 194 20.12 3.25 -11.19
N GLY A 195 19.57 4.15 -12.00
CA GLY A 195 18.12 4.32 -12.17
C GLY A 195 17.45 3.06 -12.70
N MET A 196 18.00 2.43 -13.74
CA MET A 196 17.47 1.15 -14.27
C MET A 196 17.63 0.00 -13.29
N HIS A 197 18.72 -0.05 -12.53
CA HIS A 197 18.87 -1.05 -11.47
C HIS A 197 17.78 -0.90 -10.41
N LEU A 198 17.52 0.32 -9.93
CA LEU A 198 16.45 0.59 -8.97
C LEU A 198 15.06 0.24 -9.54
N LEU A 199 14.76 0.59 -10.79
CA LEU A 199 13.52 0.18 -11.45
C LEU A 199 13.40 -1.34 -11.56
N SER A 200 14.50 -2.05 -11.87
CA SER A 200 14.50 -3.51 -11.95
C SER A 200 14.21 -4.16 -10.60
N ILE A 201 14.74 -3.60 -9.49
CA ILE A 201 14.37 -4.02 -8.12
C ILE A 201 12.88 -3.79 -7.88
N TYR A 202 12.34 -2.64 -8.31
CA TYR A 202 10.91 -2.34 -8.14
C TYR A 202 10.03 -3.35 -8.87
N TRP A 203 10.32 -3.63 -10.15
CA TRP A 203 9.52 -4.57 -10.94
C TRP A 203 9.53 -5.98 -10.37
N SER A 204 10.64 -6.43 -9.79
CA SER A 204 10.71 -7.74 -9.12
C SER A 204 9.93 -7.81 -7.81
N ARG A 205 9.54 -6.66 -7.24
CA ARG A 205 8.88 -6.50 -5.93
C ARG A 205 7.54 -5.78 -5.99
N GLN A 206 7.00 -5.52 -7.18
CA GLN A 206 5.82 -4.66 -7.38
C GLN A 206 4.54 -5.16 -6.69
N LEU A 207 4.40 -6.46 -6.40
CA LEU A 207 3.24 -6.99 -5.67
C LEU A 207 3.09 -6.33 -4.29
N TYR A 208 4.18 -5.94 -3.63
CA TYR A 208 4.13 -5.32 -2.30
C TYR A 208 3.63 -3.87 -2.32
N THR A 209 3.52 -3.29 -3.49
CA THR A 209 2.78 -2.07 -3.78
C THR A 209 1.50 -2.35 -4.57
N ALA A 210 0.97 -3.58 -4.46
CA ALA A 210 -0.23 -4.05 -5.15
C ALA A 210 -0.23 -3.75 -6.65
N GLN A 211 0.94 -3.79 -7.30
CA GLN A 211 1.14 -3.53 -8.73
C GLN A 211 0.40 -2.30 -9.26
N ILE A 212 0.33 -1.25 -8.43
CA ILE A 212 -0.42 -0.02 -8.71
C ILE A 212 0.12 0.73 -9.94
N ILE A 213 1.35 0.42 -10.39
CA ILE A 213 1.95 0.99 -11.60
C ILE A 213 1.85 -0.04 -12.73
N TYR A 214 1.29 0.38 -13.86
CA TYR A 214 1.27 -0.40 -15.08
C TYR A 214 2.56 -0.13 -15.87
N ARG A 215 3.53 -1.07 -15.79
CA ARG A 215 4.90 -0.92 -16.29
C ARG A 215 5.00 -0.50 -17.75
N PRO A 216 4.27 -1.11 -18.72
CA PRO A 216 4.42 -0.77 -20.12
C PRO A 216 4.18 0.71 -20.41
N VAL A 217 3.14 1.26 -19.78
CA VAL A 217 2.76 2.67 -19.93
C VAL A 217 3.73 3.59 -19.19
N PHE A 218 4.12 3.22 -17.96
CA PHE A 218 5.09 3.99 -17.18
C PHE A 218 6.42 4.15 -17.93
N MET A 219 6.97 3.06 -18.48
CA MET A 219 8.25 3.07 -19.20
C MET A 219 8.14 3.82 -20.54
N ARG A 220 7.02 3.68 -21.26
CA ARG A 220 6.75 4.48 -22.46
C ARG A 220 6.72 5.97 -22.15
N ASP A 221 5.95 6.34 -21.14
CA ASP A 221 5.72 7.74 -20.79
C ASP A 221 6.97 8.38 -20.16
N MET A 222 7.83 7.60 -19.53
CA MET A 222 9.16 8.02 -19.08
C MET A 222 10.05 8.44 -20.26
N ALA A 223 9.89 7.78 -21.43
CA ALA A 223 10.67 8.09 -22.63
C ALA A 223 10.11 9.26 -23.45
N CYS A 224 8.82 9.63 -23.30
CA CYS A 224 8.16 10.65 -24.12
C CYS A 224 7.46 11.74 -23.30
N ALA A 225 7.76 11.86 -22.00
CA ALA A 225 7.11 12.80 -21.07
C ALA A 225 5.58 12.69 -21.07
N GLY A 226 5.04 11.46 -21.12
CA GLY A 226 3.61 11.18 -21.12
C GLY A 226 2.95 11.34 -19.76
N PRO A 227 1.60 11.23 -19.68
CA PRO A 227 0.81 11.56 -18.49
C PRO A 227 0.94 10.55 -17.35
N TYR A 228 1.39 9.32 -17.60
CA TYR A 228 1.52 8.26 -16.59
C TYR A 228 2.95 8.12 -16.04
N PHE A 229 3.81 9.08 -16.34
CA PHE A 229 5.12 9.25 -15.72
C PHE A 229 5.19 10.59 -14.99
N SER A 230 5.87 10.64 -13.84
CA SER A 230 6.26 11.88 -13.17
C SER A 230 7.52 11.65 -12.32
N LYS A 231 8.34 12.70 -12.18
CA LYS A 231 9.52 12.69 -11.30
C LYS A 231 9.14 12.44 -9.85
N LEU A 232 7.97 12.90 -9.40
CA LEU A 232 7.43 12.61 -8.07
C LEU A 232 7.26 11.09 -7.87
N LEU A 233 6.62 10.41 -8.83
CA LEU A 233 6.43 8.96 -8.79
C LEU A 233 7.76 8.20 -8.85
N LEU A 234 8.68 8.64 -9.71
CA LEU A 234 10.00 8.04 -9.84
C LEU A 234 10.78 8.07 -8.52
N ASN A 235 10.81 9.23 -7.84
CA ASN A 235 11.50 9.37 -6.55
C ASN A 235 10.83 8.56 -5.43
N ALA A 236 9.50 8.38 -5.43
CA ALA A 236 8.80 7.47 -4.53
C ALA A 236 9.23 6.00 -4.76
N ILE A 237 9.35 5.57 -6.02
CA ILE A 237 9.85 4.24 -6.38
C ILE A 237 11.28 4.07 -5.88
N PHE A 238 12.18 5.01 -6.22
CA PHE A 238 13.59 4.94 -5.85
C PHE A 238 13.81 4.86 -4.33
N PHE A 239 13.10 5.69 -3.56
CA PHE A 239 13.14 5.61 -2.10
C PHE A 239 12.67 4.24 -1.58
N THR A 240 11.59 3.72 -2.13
CA THR A 240 10.98 2.45 -1.67
C THR A 240 11.93 1.27 -1.84
N VAL A 241 12.67 1.22 -2.95
CA VAL A 241 13.54 0.07 -3.28
C VAL A 241 14.98 0.24 -2.84
N SER A 242 15.44 1.45 -2.55
CA SER A 242 16.82 1.76 -2.17
C SER A 242 17.33 0.92 -1.00
N LYS A 243 16.45 0.55 -0.06
CA LYS A 243 16.80 -0.35 1.08
C LYS A 243 17.23 -1.75 0.66
N HIS A 244 16.91 -2.17 -0.57
CA HIS A 244 17.30 -3.46 -1.14
C HIS A 244 18.52 -3.37 -2.06
N CYS A 245 19.03 -2.17 -2.30
CA CYS A 245 20.19 -1.92 -3.14
C CYS A 245 21.45 -1.77 -2.30
N SER A 246 22.50 -2.48 -2.65
CA SER A 246 23.78 -2.45 -1.93
C SER A 246 24.71 -1.34 -2.38
N ARG A 247 24.40 -0.64 -3.48
CA ARG A 247 25.24 0.41 -4.06
C ARG A 247 25.46 1.56 -3.08
N VAL A 248 26.70 2.02 -2.94
CA VAL A 248 27.09 3.09 -2.01
C VAL A 248 26.60 4.45 -2.49
N GLU A 249 26.52 4.64 -3.80
CA GLU A 249 26.16 5.91 -4.47
C GLU A 249 24.74 6.40 -4.16
N ILE A 250 23.85 5.50 -3.76
CA ILE A 250 22.48 5.86 -3.36
C ILE A 250 22.33 6.16 -1.87
N ARG A 251 23.41 6.03 -1.08
CA ARG A 251 23.40 6.32 0.36
C ARG A 251 23.63 7.80 0.60
N PHE A 252 22.89 8.39 1.51
CA PHE A 252 23.13 9.75 1.97
C PHE A 252 24.44 9.84 2.78
N ASN A 253 24.67 8.87 3.64
CA ASN A 253 25.96 8.62 4.29
C ASN A 253 26.55 7.31 3.73
N PRO A 254 27.71 7.32 3.03
CA PRO A 254 28.30 6.14 2.41
C PRO A 254 28.53 4.98 3.38
N GLU A 255 28.88 5.28 4.63
CA GLU A 255 29.17 4.28 5.66
C GLU A 255 27.90 3.67 6.28
N ASP A 256 26.72 4.32 6.12
CA ASP A 256 25.48 3.88 6.74
C ASP A 256 24.46 3.42 5.70
N ILE A 257 24.28 2.10 5.59
CA ILE A 257 23.32 1.49 4.65
C ILE A 257 21.87 1.91 4.94
N THR A 258 21.54 2.29 6.16
CA THR A 258 20.18 2.70 6.53
C THR A 258 19.77 4.03 5.87
N THR A 259 20.78 4.82 5.46
CA THR A 259 20.59 6.11 4.78
C THR A 259 20.35 5.98 3.26
N ALA A 260 20.34 4.77 2.72
CA ALA A 260 20.09 4.55 1.29
C ALA A 260 18.78 5.18 0.83
N GLY A 261 18.81 6.01 -0.22
CA GLY A 261 17.66 6.65 -0.83
C GLY A 261 17.09 7.87 -0.11
N TRP A 262 17.69 8.36 0.98
CA TRP A 262 17.18 9.55 1.67
C TRP A 262 17.18 10.82 0.78
N SER A 263 18.09 10.93 -0.18
CA SER A 263 18.08 11.98 -1.21
C SER A 263 16.82 11.93 -2.07
N PHE A 264 16.34 10.72 -2.43
CA PHE A 264 15.09 10.54 -3.18
C PHE A 264 13.87 10.95 -2.35
N ARG A 265 13.88 10.67 -1.02
CA ARG A 265 12.84 11.13 -0.12
C ARG A 265 12.79 12.65 -0.04
N GLN A 266 13.94 13.31 0.05
CA GLN A 266 14.03 14.77 0.05
C GLN A 266 13.48 15.33 -1.26
N ARG A 267 13.93 14.80 -2.40
CA ARG A 267 13.45 15.20 -3.73
C ARG A 267 11.94 14.97 -3.90
N PHE A 268 11.42 13.85 -3.41
CA PHE A 268 9.98 13.59 -3.38
C PHE A 268 9.23 14.69 -2.62
N THR A 269 9.71 15.10 -1.45
CA THR A 269 9.07 16.12 -0.62
C THR A 269 9.06 17.49 -1.31
N GLU A 270 10.11 17.84 -2.05
CA GLU A 270 10.17 19.06 -2.86
C GLU A 270 9.12 19.04 -3.97
N LEU A 271 9.09 17.95 -4.76
CA LEU A 271 8.16 17.78 -5.88
C LEU A 271 6.69 17.67 -5.42
N LEU A 272 6.44 17.13 -4.23
CA LEU A 272 5.10 17.00 -3.68
C LEU A 272 4.43 18.35 -3.44
N ARG A 273 5.18 19.39 -3.05
CA ARG A 273 4.62 20.73 -2.79
C ARG A 273 3.86 21.30 -3.99
N GLU A 274 4.28 20.96 -5.20
CA GLU A 274 3.68 21.43 -6.46
C GLU A 274 2.54 20.53 -6.96
N ASN A 275 2.41 19.32 -6.40
CA ASN A 275 1.49 18.29 -6.90
C ASN A 275 0.47 17.81 -5.85
N PHE A 276 0.58 18.28 -4.60
CA PHE A 276 -0.26 17.80 -3.50
C PHE A 276 -1.74 18.16 -3.66
N ASP A 277 -2.03 19.27 -4.30
CA ASP A 277 -3.37 19.82 -4.56
C ASP A 277 -3.95 19.42 -5.94
N LYS A 278 -3.30 18.49 -6.65
CA LYS A 278 -3.69 18.09 -8.01
C LYS A 278 -3.98 16.60 -8.06
N SER A 279 -5.26 16.26 -8.26
CA SER A 279 -5.68 14.88 -8.45
C SER A 279 -5.17 14.34 -9.79
N LYS A 280 -4.12 13.51 -9.73
CA LYS A 280 -3.52 12.82 -10.88
C LYS A 280 -3.22 11.39 -10.53
N VAL A 281 -3.31 10.49 -11.50
CA VAL A 281 -2.96 9.07 -11.34
C VAL A 281 -1.55 8.90 -10.77
N THR A 282 -0.57 9.62 -11.32
CA THR A 282 0.84 9.55 -10.86
C THR A 282 1.03 10.10 -9.44
N THR A 283 0.23 11.08 -9.00
CA THR A 283 0.26 11.58 -7.62
C THR A 283 -0.32 10.56 -6.66
N ILE A 284 -1.44 9.89 -7.00
CA ILE A 284 -2.03 8.80 -6.24
C ILE A 284 -0.99 7.68 -6.04
N GLN A 285 -0.39 7.20 -7.12
CA GLN A 285 0.62 6.15 -7.11
C GLN A 285 1.82 6.53 -6.23
N ALA A 286 2.33 7.75 -6.38
CA ALA A 286 3.48 8.26 -5.64
C ALA A 286 3.19 8.34 -4.12
N LEU A 287 2.03 8.86 -3.72
CA LEU A 287 1.61 8.95 -2.33
C LEU A 287 1.44 7.59 -1.68
N LEU A 288 0.81 6.62 -2.36
CA LEU A 288 0.59 5.27 -1.84
C LEU A 288 1.90 4.49 -1.69
N ILE A 289 2.80 4.56 -2.67
CA ILE A 289 4.12 3.92 -2.61
C ILE A 289 4.96 4.52 -1.47
N MET A 290 4.96 5.85 -1.36
CA MET A 290 5.67 6.54 -0.28
C MET A 290 5.08 6.19 1.09
N SER A 291 3.75 6.16 1.24
CA SER A 291 3.08 5.85 2.51
C SER A 291 3.47 4.48 3.05
N ASN A 292 3.56 3.45 2.19
CA ASN A 292 4.01 2.11 2.57
C ASN A 292 5.45 2.12 3.13
N SER A 293 6.33 2.92 2.53
CA SER A 293 7.72 3.02 2.96
C SER A 293 7.87 3.84 4.25
N LEU A 294 7.11 4.92 4.40
CA LEU A 294 7.09 5.73 5.61
C LEU A 294 6.64 4.91 6.83
N PHE A 295 5.64 4.06 6.66
CA PHE A 295 5.20 3.15 7.73
C PHE A 295 6.23 2.06 8.00
N SER A 296 6.52 1.21 7.02
CA SER A 296 7.29 -0.02 7.24
C SER A 296 8.76 0.25 7.58
N ARG A 297 9.40 1.18 6.84
CA ARG A 297 10.83 1.49 6.98
C ARG A 297 11.10 2.51 8.06
N CYS A 298 10.32 3.61 8.09
CA CYS A 298 10.60 4.77 8.95
C CYS A 298 9.79 4.77 10.25
N ASP A 299 8.77 3.91 10.38
CA ASP A 299 7.78 3.89 11.47
C ASP A 299 7.05 5.25 11.64
N GLU A 300 6.93 6.03 10.54
CA GLU A 300 6.23 7.32 10.51
C GLU A 300 4.73 7.12 10.24
N ARG A 301 4.00 6.64 11.24
CA ARG A 301 2.61 6.18 11.12
C ARG A 301 1.64 7.27 10.70
N SER A 302 1.73 8.46 11.31
CA SER A 302 0.83 9.58 11.02
C SER A 302 1.02 10.12 9.60
N LEU A 303 2.28 10.33 9.18
CA LEU A 303 2.57 10.82 7.83
C LEU A 303 2.17 9.81 6.75
N SER A 304 2.45 8.51 7.00
CA SER A 304 1.98 7.41 6.14
C SER A 304 0.46 7.46 5.94
N TRP A 305 -0.29 7.58 7.04
CA TRP A 305 -1.75 7.63 7.01
C TRP A 305 -2.31 8.84 6.26
N LEU A 306 -1.73 10.03 6.48
CA LEU A 306 -2.14 11.25 5.80
C LEU A 306 -1.88 11.19 4.30
N TYR A 307 -0.75 10.64 3.86
CA TYR A 307 -0.46 10.48 2.44
C TYR A 307 -1.41 9.47 1.78
N ALA A 308 -1.67 8.33 2.44
CA ALA A 308 -2.64 7.36 1.94
C ALA A 308 -4.05 7.96 1.86
N GLY A 309 -4.51 8.65 2.90
CA GLY A 309 -5.82 9.31 2.92
C GLY A 309 -5.99 10.33 1.80
N ASN A 310 -4.96 11.14 1.51
CA ASN A 310 -5.01 12.07 0.39
C ASN A 310 -5.12 11.34 -0.96
N ALA A 311 -4.37 10.26 -1.15
CA ALA A 311 -4.45 9.45 -2.36
C ALA A 311 -5.85 8.82 -2.54
N PHE A 312 -6.48 8.33 -1.46
CA PHE A 312 -7.83 7.77 -1.53
C PHE A 312 -8.89 8.83 -1.86
N ASN A 313 -8.74 10.06 -1.35
CA ASN A 313 -9.60 11.18 -1.74
C ASN A 313 -9.45 11.51 -3.23
N MET A 314 -8.22 11.51 -3.76
CA MET A 314 -7.97 11.72 -5.19
C MET A 314 -8.58 10.61 -6.07
N ILE A 315 -8.65 9.36 -5.59
CA ILE A 315 -9.32 8.26 -6.30
C ILE A 315 -10.81 8.55 -6.49
N ILE A 316 -11.46 9.06 -5.44
CA ILE A 316 -12.87 9.45 -5.51
C ILE A 316 -13.05 10.65 -6.42
N ASP A 317 -12.19 11.67 -6.29
CA ASP A 317 -12.23 12.89 -7.09
C ASP A 317 -12.08 12.63 -8.60
N LEU A 318 -11.20 11.69 -9.00
CA LEU A 318 -11.06 11.25 -10.40
C LEU A 318 -12.13 10.24 -10.84
N GLY A 319 -13.06 9.86 -9.96
CA GLY A 319 -14.11 8.89 -10.27
C GLY A 319 -13.59 7.50 -10.63
N LEU A 320 -12.43 7.07 -10.09
CA LEU A 320 -11.87 5.74 -10.42
C LEU A 320 -12.73 4.60 -9.85
N HIS A 321 -13.51 4.86 -8.81
CA HIS A 321 -14.39 3.91 -8.14
C HIS A 321 -15.70 3.62 -8.90
N VAL A 322 -16.04 4.45 -9.89
CA VAL A 322 -17.28 4.33 -10.68
C VAL A 322 -17.03 3.41 -11.88
N ALA A 323 -18.04 2.66 -12.28
CA ALA A 323 -18.00 1.89 -13.52
C ALA A 323 -17.93 2.85 -14.73
N CYS A 324 -16.99 2.57 -15.63
CA CYS A 324 -16.84 3.31 -16.89
C CYS A 324 -17.26 2.40 -18.04
N SER A 325 -18.02 2.96 -19.01
CA SER A 325 -18.35 2.24 -20.24
C SER A 325 -17.10 2.14 -21.15
N ARG A 326 -16.96 1.00 -21.83
CA ARG A 326 -15.88 0.79 -22.82
C ARG A 326 -15.99 1.71 -24.04
N GLU A 327 -17.18 2.25 -24.29
CA GLU A 327 -17.42 3.15 -25.43
C GLU A 327 -16.74 4.52 -25.24
N SER A 328 -16.45 4.89 -23.99
CA SER A 328 -15.88 6.20 -23.64
C SER A 328 -14.37 6.19 -23.44
N MET A 329 -13.71 5.03 -23.28
CA MET A 329 -12.29 4.92 -22.90
C MET A 329 -11.57 3.84 -23.70
N SER A 330 -10.24 4.04 -23.91
CA SER A 330 -9.39 2.99 -24.48
C SER A 330 -9.20 1.81 -23.53
N ALA A 331 -8.90 0.62 -24.07
CA ALA A 331 -8.59 -0.57 -23.28
C ALA A 331 -7.40 -0.33 -22.32
N GLU A 332 -6.38 0.41 -22.77
CA GLU A 332 -5.21 0.79 -21.96
C GLU A 332 -5.62 1.67 -20.78
N GLU A 333 -6.41 2.71 -20.99
CA GLU A 333 -6.86 3.60 -19.93
C GLU A 333 -7.75 2.86 -18.92
N LEU A 334 -8.63 1.97 -19.38
CA LEU A 334 -9.46 1.13 -18.52
C LEU A 334 -8.60 0.20 -17.66
N GLU A 335 -7.56 -0.42 -18.23
CA GLU A 335 -6.61 -1.27 -17.49
C GLU A 335 -5.86 -0.48 -16.42
N ILE A 336 -5.35 0.73 -16.76
CA ILE A 336 -4.67 1.60 -15.80
C ILE A 336 -5.61 1.98 -14.64
N ARG A 337 -6.83 2.43 -14.93
CA ARG A 337 -7.82 2.81 -13.90
C ARG A 337 -8.14 1.66 -12.97
N LYS A 338 -8.32 0.45 -13.49
CA LYS A 338 -8.55 -0.77 -12.70
C LYS A 338 -7.35 -1.09 -11.80
N ARG A 339 -6.13 -1.08 -12.33
CA ARG A 339 -4.90 -1.36 -11.54
C ARG A 339 -4.71 -0.33 -10.43
N VAL A 340 -4.92 0.95 -10.71
CA VAL A 340 -4.81 2.02 -9.71
C VAL A 340 -5.86 1.86 -8.61
N LEU A 341 -7.12 1.63 -8.97
CA LEU A 341 -8.21 1.46 -8.02
C LEU A 341 -8.01 0.23 -7.12
N TRP A 342 -7.86 -0.95 -7.74
CA TRP A 342 -7.75 -2.21 -7.00
C TRP A 342 -6.42 -2.33 -6.24
N GLY A 343 -5.35 -1.76 -6.80
CA GLY A 343 -4.08 -1.61 -6.09
C GLY A 343 -4.21 -0.73 -4.86
N ALA A 344 -4.84 0.43 -4.98
CA ALA A 344 -5.11 1.33 -3.87
C ALA A 344 -6.03 0.69 -2.81
N TYR A 345 -7.07 -0.03 -3.25
CA TYR A 345 -7.96 -0.78 -2.37
C TYR A 345 -7.20 -1.82 -1.53
N SER A 346 -6.33 -2.60 -2.17
CA SER A 346 -5.51 -3.59 -1.46
C SER A 346 -4.51 -2.94 -0.49
N ILE A 347 -3.89 -1.82 -0.88
CA ILE A 347 -2.99 -1.04 -0.01
C ILE A 347 -3.76 -0.52 1.21
N ASP A 348 -4.98 0.00 1.05
CA ASP A 348 -5.82 0.46 2.14
C ASP A 348 -6.04 -0.66 3.18
N LYS A 349 -6.45 -1.87 2.73
CA LYS A 349 -6.71 -2.98 3.66
C LYS A 349 -5.46 -3.46 4.38
N ILE A 350 -4.35 -3.59 3.66
CA ILE A 350 -3.07 -4.01 4.22
C ILE A 350 -2.55 -2.98 5.23
N GLN A 351 -2.64 -1.68 4.92
CA GLN A 351 -2.24 -0.64 5.87
C GLN A 351 -3.15 -0.59 7.09
N CYS A 352 -4.45 -0.83 6.93
CA CYS A 352 -5.39 -0.92 8.04
C CYS A 352 -5.05 -2.09 8.98
N LEU A 353 -4.69 -3.27 8.42
CA LEU A 353 -4.19 -4.38 9.23
C LEU A 353 -2.93 -3.99 10.00
N PHE A 354 -1.95 -3.36 9.33
CA PHE A 354 -0.67 -3.02 9.97
C PHE A 354 -0.79 -1.93 11.03
N GLN A 355 -1.73 -1.01 10.88
CA GLN A 355 -1.86 0.17 11.74
C GLN A 355 -3.05 0.13 12.69
N GLY A 356 -3.93 -0.90 12.60
CA GLY A 356 -5.14 -1.00 13.42
C GLY A 356 -6.14 0.13 13.16
N ARG A 357 -6.28 0.60 11.94
CA ARG A 357 -7.14 1.72 11.59
C ARG A 357 -8.30 1.29 10.71
N PRO A 358 -9.45 1.97 10.73
CA PRO A 358 -10.58 1.62 9.89
C PRO A 358 -10.28 1.89 8.40
N PRO A 359 -10.76 1.03 7.48
CA PRO A 359 -10.57 1.22 6.05
C PRO A 359 -11.35 2.41 5.49
N LEU A 360 -10.73 3.12 4.53
CA LEU A 360 -11.29 4.31 3.89
C LEU A 360 -12.01 3.98 2.58
N LEU A 361 -11.46 3.08 1.75
CA LEU A 361 -12.11 2.62 0.52
C LEU A 361 -13.02 1.43 0.83
N ARG A 362 -14.33 1.65 0.84
CA ARG A 362 -15.32 0.59 1.13
C ARG A 362 -15.68 -0.17 -0.13
N HIS A 363 -15.71 -1.51 -0.06
CA HIS A 363 -16.04 -2.36 -1.20
C HIS A 363 -17.42 -2.02 -1.80
N ASN A 364 -18.41 -1.71 -0.98
CA ASN A 364 -19.77 -1.36 -1.42
C ASN A 364 -19.85 -0.12 -2.33
N ASN A 365 -18.83 0.76 -2.26
CA ASN A 365 -18.75 1.97 -3.07
C ASN A 365 -18.05 1.74 -4.42
N ILE A 366 -17.44 0.56 -4.63
CA ILE A 366 -16.69 0.23 -5.84
C ILE A 366 -17.60 -0.48 -6.82
N LYS A 367 -17.76 0.10 -8.02
CA LYS A 367 -18.55 -0.47 -9.12
C LYS A 367 -17.67 -1.02 -10.25
N ALA A 368 -16.36 -0.78 -10.20
CA ALA A 368 -15.42 -1.28 -11.18
C ALA A 368 -15.19 -2.79 -11.02
N SER A 369 -15.24 -3.54 -12.13
CA SER A 369 -15.00 -4.98 -12.18
C SER A 369 -13.55 -5.32 -11.77
N LEU A 370 -13.39 -6.38 -10.96
CA LEU A 370 -12.09 -6.98 -10.64
C LEU A 370 -11.69 -7.98 -11.75
N LYS A 371 -11.40 -7.48 -12.93
CA LYS A 371 -10.89 -8.28 -14.04
C LYS A 371 -9.86 -7.47 -14.81
N PHE A 372 -8.61 -7.91 -14.75
CA PHE A 372 -7.51 -7.31 -15.51
C PHE A 372 -7.51 -7.89 -16.93
N LEU A 373 -7.17 -7.06 -17.91
CA LEU A 373 -7.21 -7.43 -19.32
C LEU A 373 -5.83 -7.79 -19.87
N ASP A 374 -4.75 -7.14 -19.38
CA ASP A 374 -3.40 -7.45 -19.81
C ASP A 374 -2.82 -8.63 -19.03
N GLU A 375 -2.65 -9.73 -19.72
CA GLU A 375 -2.09 -10.99 -19.18
C GLU A 375 -0.59 -11.17 -19.52
N TYR A 376 0.07 -10.21 -20.17
CA TYR A 376 1.48 -10.33 -20.52
C TYR A 376 2.38 -10.57 -19.30
N ASP A 377 2.14 -9.81 -18.23
CA ASP A 377 2.90 -9.92 -16.98
C ASP A 377 2.70 -11.28 -16.26
N GLU A 378 1.75 -12.12 -16.69
CA GLU A 378 1.60 -13.49 -16.19
C GLU A 378 2.73 -14.40 -16.66
N LEU A 379 3.17 -14.19 -17.90
CA LEU A 379 4.15 -15.03 -18.59
C LEU A 379 5.58 -14.49 -18.52
N ASP A 380 5.75 -13.21 -18.13
CA ASP A 380 7.06 -12.56 -18.05
C ASP A 380 7.96 -13.31 -17.05
N PRO A 381 9.22 -13.63 -17.39
CA PRO A 381 10.09 -14.37 -16.49
C PRO A 381 10.34 -13.63 -15.18
N PHE A 382 10.18 -14.33 -14.05
CA PHE A 382 10.49 -13.76 -12.75
C PHE A 382 12.00 -13.54 -12.62
N GLN A 383 12.39 -12.33 -12.25
CA GLN A 383 13.77 -11.95 -11.98
C GLN A 383 13.97 -11.78 -10.47
N ALA A 384 14.75 -12.66 -9.85
CA ALA A 384 15.02 -12.65 -8.41
C ALA A 384 16.05 -11.59 -8.00
N ILE A 385 15.87 -10.33 -8.48
CA ILE A 385 16.80 -9.25 -8.21
C ILE A 385 16.78 -8.92 -6.71
N THR A 386 17.93 -8.97 -6.06
CA THR A 386 18.14 -8.69 -4.62
C THR A 386 17.43 -9.64 -3.64
N TYR A 387 16.85 -10.75 -4.09
CA TYR A 387 16.27 -11.76 -3.18
C TYR A 387 17.31 -12.69 -2.56
N LYS A 388 18.60 -12.62 -3.00
CA LYS A 388 19.66 -13.55 -2.58
C LYS A 388 19.17 -14.99 -2.66
N GLN A 389 18.79 -15.39 -3.87
CA GLN A 389 18.35 -16.74 -4.16
C GLN A 389 19.47 -17.75 -3.84
N LEU A 390 19.17 -18.78 -3.07
CA LEU A 390 20.17 -19.75 -2.60
C LEU A 390 20.47 -20.83 -3.66
N HIS A 391 19.53 -21.05 -4.58
CA HIS A 391 19.65 -22.05 -5.66
C HIS A 391 19.29 -21.42 -7.00
N LEU A 392 20.05 -21.79 -8.04
CA LEU A 392 19.74 -21.46 -9.44
C LEU A 392 18.47 -22.23 -9.84
N THR A 393 17.38 -21.51 -10.00
CA THR A 393 16.14 -22.06 -10.54
C THR A 393 16.04 -21.77 -12.03
N PRO A 394 15.42 -22.67 -12.83
CA PRO A 394 15.10 -22.36 -14.22
C PRO A 394 14.21 -21.11 -14.29
N ALA A 395 14.16 -20.46 -15.45
CA ALA A 395 13.27 -19.33 -15.67
C ALA A 395 11.81 -19.72 -15.39
N ILE A 396 11.20 -19.11 -14.37
CA ILE A 396 9.83 -19.36 -13.95
C ILE A 396 8.96 -18.15 -14.31
N PRO A 397 7.69 -18.34 -14.67
CA PRO A 397 6.78 -17.23 -14.93
C PRO A 397 6.52 -16.44 -13.65
N SER A 398 6.37 -15.12 -13.78
CA SER A 398 6.15 -14.23 -12.63
C SER A 398 4.76 -14.38 -12.01
N MET A 399 3.78 -14.82 -12.78
CA MET A 399 2.37 -14.98 -12.38
C MET A 399 1.77 -13.71 -11.75
N ASN A 400 2.21 -12.54 -12.20
CA ASN A 400 1.88 -11.26 -11.57
C ASN A 400 0.39 -10.93 -11.62
N VAL A 401 -0.31 -11.29 -12.70
CA VAL A 401 -1.76 -11.02 -12.85
C VAL A 401 -2.57 -11.90 -11.91
N SER A 402 -2.24 -13.21 -11.86
CA SER A 402 -2.86 -14.14 -10.90
C SER A 402 -2.60 -13.72 -9.46
N LEU A 403 -1.38 -13.33 -9.11
CA LEU A 403 -1.02 -12.85 -7.78
C LEU A 403 -1.79 -11.59 -7.39
N LEU A 404 -1.89 -10.60 -8.31
CA LEU A 404 -2.63 -9.37 -8.06
C LEU A 404 -4.13 -9.65 -7.89
N THR A 405 -4.71 -10.47 -8.77
CA THR A 405 -6.13 -10.85 -8.68
C THR A 405 -6.42 -11.51 -7.33
N LYS A 406 -5.60 -12.48 -6.92
CA LYS A 406 -5.79 -13.18 -5.63
C LYS A 406 -5.54 -12.27 -4.42
N LEU A 407 -4.63 -11.31 -4.51
CA LEU A 407 -4.45 -10.29 -3.48
C LEU A 407 -5.67 -9.38 -3.36
N CYS A 408 -6.24 -8.94 -4.47
CA CYS A 408 -7.44 -8.10 -4.47
C CYS A 408 -8.67 -8.85 -3.92
N GLU A 409 -8.88 -10.12 -4.33
CA GLU A 409 -9.94 -10.98 -3.79
C GLU A 409 -9.78 -11.18 -2.28
N LEU A 410 -8.56 -11.45 -1.79
CA LEU A 410 -8.30 -11.58 -0.36
C LEU A 410 -8.52 -10.24 0.37
N SER A 411 -8.20 -9.12 -0.27
CA SER A 411 -8.42 -7.78 0.29
C SER A 411 -9.91 -7.47 0.48
N VAL A 412 -10.81 -8.03 -0.35
CA VAL A 412 -12.26 -7.94 -0.15
C VAL A 412 -12.69 -8.68 1.14
N ILE A 413 -12.12 -9.85 1.39
CA ILE A 413 -12.40 -10.61 2.62
C ILE A 413 -11.81 -9.87 3.84
N ILE A 414 -10.61 -9.31 3.72
CA ILE A 414 -9.99 -8.48 4.77
C ILE A 414 -10.85 -7.25 5.09
N ASP A 415 -11.45 -6.58 4.09
CA ASP A 415 -12.39 -5.47 4.33
C ASP A 415 -13.55 -5.90 5.23
N ARG A 416 -14.12 -7.08 4.99
CA ARG A 416 -15.18 -7.65 5.84
C ARG A 416 -14.68 -7.92 7.26
N ILE A 417 -13.50 -8.55 7.42
CA ILE A 417 -12.90 -8.78 8.74
C ILE A 417 -12.79 -7.46 9.50
N LEU A 418 -12.18 -6.44 8.89
CA LEU A 418 -11.96 -5.14 9.54
C LEU A 418 -13.26 -4.42 9.89
N CYS A 419 -14.27 -4.50 9.03
CA CYS A 419 -15.52 -3.76 9.20
C CYS A 419 -16.56 -4.48 10.04
N GLU A 420 -16.63 -5.80 9.94
CA GLU A 420 -17.68 -6.59 10.59
C GLU A 420 -17.23 -7.17 11.95
N LEU A 421 -15.92 -7.40 12.16
CA LEU A 421 -15.39 -7.97 13.40
C LEU A 421 -14.61 -7.00 14.29
N TYR A 422 -13.96 -5.98 13.69
CA TYR A 422 -13.06 -5.06 14.41
C TYR A 422 -13.54 -3.61 14.47
N SER A 423 -14.73 -3.28 13.91
CA SER A 423 -15.27 -1.93 14.05
C SER A 423 -15.86 -1.71 15.45
N GLU A 424 -15.87 -0.47 15.95
CA GLU A 424 -16.49 -0.13 17.23
C GLU A 424 -17.97 -0.53 17.30
N SER A 425 -18.70 -0.44 16.18
CA SER A 425 -20.10 -0.86 16.07
C SER A 425 -20.25 -2.38 16.12
N ALA A 426 -19.28 -3.16 15.67
CA ALA A 426 -19.30 -4.62 15.71
C ALA A 426 -19.20 -5.17 17.14
N GLN A 427 -18.49 -4.47 18.03
CA GLN A 427 -18.35 -4.86 19.42
C GLN A 427 -19.69 -4.86 20.20
N MET A 428 -20.69 -4.13 19.72
CA MET A 428 -22.02 -4.09 20.33
C MET A 428 -22.92 -5.31 19.99
N ILE A 429 -22.57 -6.13 18.99
CA ILE A 429 -23.42 -7.22 18.48
C ILE A 429 -22.68 -8.57 18.58
N ARG A 430 -22.26 -8.94 19.78
CA ARG A 430 -21.49 -10.18 20.04
C ARG A 430 -22.23 -11.46 19.67
N SER A 431 -23.56 -11.49 19.76
CA SER A 431 -24.36 -12.66 19.38
C SER A 431 -24.27 -13.03 17.90
N GLN A 432 -23.83 -12.12 17.05
CA GLN A 432 -23.67 -12.33 15.61
C GLN A 432 -22.22 -12.61 15.19
N SER A 433 -21.24 -12.38 16.07
CA SER A 433 -19.81 -12.49 15.73
C SER A 433 -19.42 -13.90 15.29
N GLU A 434 -20.02 -14.95 15.89
CA GLU A 434 -19.77 -16.35 15.52
C GLU A 434 -20.22 -16.62 14.08
N SER A 435 -21.47 -16.27 13.75
CA SER A 435 -22.02 -16.43 12.38
C SER A 435 -21.26 -15.63 11.33
N ILE A 436 -20.86 -14.39 11.66
CA ILE A 436 -20.05 -13.54 10.76
C ILE A 436 -18.69 -14.19 10.53
N SER A 437 -18.02 -14.64 11.61
CA SER A 437 -16.74 -15.34 11.54
C SER A 437 -16.83 -16.60 10.68
N ASP A 438 -17.86 -17.41 10.82
CA ASP A 438 -18.06 -18.63 10.04
C ASP A 438 -18.30 -18.33 8.56
N ASN A 439 -19.09 -17.32 8.24
CA ASN A 439 -19.28 -16.86 6.87
C ASN A 439 -17.95 -16.39 6.23
N ILE A 440 -17.15 -15.61 6.96
CA ILE A 440 -15.83 -15.15 6.49
C ILE A 440 -14.89 -16.34 6.29
N ASN A 441 -14.90 -17.34 7.19
CA ASN A 441 -14.07 -18.55 7.03
C ASN A 441 -14.50 -19.41 5.84
N ALA A 442 -15.80 -19.48 5.53
CA ALA A 442 -16.29 -20.13 4.31
C ALA A 442 -15.75 -19.41 3.04
N GLU A 443 -15.73 -18.07 3.04
CA GLU A 443 -15.14 -17.30 1.94
C GLU A 443 -13.62 -17.50 1.84
N LEU A 444 -12.89 -17.50 2.94
CA LEU A 444 -11.46 -17.80 2.98
C LEU A 444 -11.18 -19.22 2.43
N SER A 445 -11.99 -20.21 2.81
CA SER A 445 -11.88 -21.57 2.30
C SER A 445 -12.13 -21.64 0.80
N LYS A 446 -13.17 -20.97 0.31
CA LYS A 446 -13.45 -20.86 -1.13
C LYS A 446 -12.32 -20.14 -1.88
N TRP A 447 -11.77 -19.07 -1.32
CA TRP A 447 -10.63 -18.37 -1.89
C TRP A 447 -9.42 -19.31 -2.05
N ARG A 448 -9.13 -20.12 -1.01
CA ARG A 448 -8.04 -21.09 -1.04
C ARG A 448 -8.26 -22.17 -2.09
N GLN A 449 -9.47 -22.72 -2.20
CA GLN A 449 -9.82 -23.72 -3.22
C GLN A 449 -9.67 -23.18 -4.65
N ASN A 450 -9.90 -21.88 -4.85
CA ASN A 450 -9.77 -21.20 -6.13
C ASN A 450 -8.35 -20.65 -6.40
N LEU A 451 -7.39 -20.90 -5.50
CA LEU A 451 -6.00 -20.50 -5.72
C LEU A 451 -5.38 -21.37 -6.83
N PRO A 452 -4.74 -20.79 -7.85
CA PRO A 452 -4.04 -21.58 -8.86
C PRO A 452 -3.04 -22.55 -8.22
N PRO A 453 -3.02 -23.83 -8.60
CA PRO A 453 -2.11 -24.84 -8.02
C PRO A 453 -0.62 -24.42 -8.06
N LYS A 454 -0.23 -23.66 -9.08
CA LYS A 454 1.12 -23.10 -9.21
C LYS A 454 1.49 -22.10 -8.11
N LEU A 455 0.52 -21.46 -7.46
CA LEU A 455 0.74 -20.51 -6.37
C LEU A 455 0.58 -21.13 -4.99
N ASP A 456 0.07 -22.35 -4.90
CA ASP A 456 -0.19 -23.06 -3.65
C ASP A 456 0.81 -24.19 -3.41
N TYR A 457 2.03 -23.84 -3.02
CA TYR A 457 3.07 -24.82 -2.77
C TYR A 457 2.79 -25.71 -1.54
N LEU A 458 1.94 -25.27 -0.61
CA LEU A 458 1.58 -26.06 0.57
C LEU A 458 0.65 -27.23 0.23
N CYS A 459 -0.32 -27.02 -0.66
CA CYS A 459 -1.25 -28.06 -1.07
C CYS A 459 -0.81 -28.79 -2.35
N HIS A 460 -0.05 -28.14 -3.22
CA HIS A 460 0.35 -28.65 -4.53
C HIS A 460 1.87 -28.56 -4.76
N PRO A 461 2.73 -29.16 -3.90
CA PRO A 461 4.18 -28.95 -3.96
C PRO A 461 4.81 -29.39 -5.30
N ALA A 462 4.24 -30.41 -5.96
CA ALA A 462 4.76 -30.90 -7.25
C ALA A 462 4.47 -29.96 -8.44
N GLN A 463 3.48 -29.07 -8.33
CA GLN A 463 3.05 -28.16 -9.41
C GLN A 463 3.44 -26.72 -9.14
N ALA A 464 3.78 -26.39 -7.89
CA ALA A 464 3.98 -25.06 -7.43
C ALA A 464 5.26 -24.42 -7.99
N VAL A 465 5.17 -23.12 -8.24
CA VAL A 465 6.29 -22.26 -8.57
C VAL A 465 6.67 -21.49 -7.31
N LEU A 466 7.93 -21.63 -6.86
CA LEU A 466 8.41 -20.97 -5.66
C LEU A 466 8.69 -19.49 -5.92
N LEU A 467 7.67 -18.68 -5.78
CA LEU A 467 7.74 -17.22 -5.89
C LEU A 467 7.71 -16.58 -4.50
N PRO A 468 8.61 -15.65 -4.16
CA PRO A 468 8.58 -14.98 -2.86
C PRO A 468 7.26 -14.24 -2.59
N GLN A 469 6.56 -13.82 -3.63
CA GLN A 469 5.25 -13.21 -3.57
C GLN A 469 4.15 -14.20 -3.16
N ALA A 470 4.22 -15.45 -3.59
CA ALA A 470 3.27 -16.50 -3.22
C ALA A 470 3.37 -16.82 -1.71
N PHE A 471 4.58 -16.87 -1.16
CA PHE A 471 4.78 -17.03 0.29
C PHE A 471 4.10 -15.90 1.08
N CYS A 472 4.23 -14.65 0.63
CA CYS A 472 3.59 -13.50 1.27
C CYS A 472 2.07 -13.57 1.19
N LEU A 473 1.52 -13.96 0.06
CA LEU A 473 0.07 -14.11 -0.13
C LEU A 473 -0.51 -15.19 0.79
N LEU A 474 0.17 -16.35 0.90
CA LEU A 474 -0.24 -17.42 1.80
C LEU A 474 -0.08 -17.05 3.28
N ALA A 475 0.96 -16.29 3.63
CA ALA A 475 1.11 -15.75 4.99
C ALA A 475 -0.04 -14.79 5.34
N LEU A 476 -0.42 -13.88 4.41
CA LEU A 476 -1.55 -12.97 4.61
C LEU A 476 -2.89 -13.71 4.74
N PHE A 477 -3.08 -14.79 3.98
CA PHE A 477 -4.24 -15.67 4.10
C PHE A 477 -4.33 -16.27 5.52
N ASN A 478 -3.24 -16.82 6.06
CA ASN A 478 -3.21 -17.39 7.41
C ASN A 478 -3.41 -16.31 8.50
N VAL A 479 -2.88 -15.10 8.31
CA VAL A 479 -3.19 -13.95 9.16
C VAL A 479 -4.70 -13.67 9.16
N SER A 480 -5.35 -13.70 7.99
CA SER A 480 -6.79 -13.45 7.87
C SER A 480 -7.62 -14.50 8.62
N ILE A 481 -7.20 -15.77 8.61
CA ILE A 481 -7.81 -16.84 9.43
C ILE A 481 -7.68 -16.51 10.92
N ILE A 482 -6.48 -16.19 11.40
CA ILE A 482 -6.27 -15.84 12.81
C ILE A 482 -7.16 -14.65 13.22
N LEU A 483 -7.18 -13.59 12.41
CA LEU A 483 -7.95 -12.39 12.70
C LEU A 483 -9.47 -12.66 12.66
N SER A 484 -9.97 -13.55 11.80
CA SER A 484 -11.40 -13.87 11.74
C SER A 484 -11.89 -14.65 12.95
N LYS A 485 -11.04 -15.48 13.59
CA LYS A 485 -11.38 -16.32 14.75
C LYS A 485 -11.03 -15.68 16.09
N ARG A 486 -10.05 -14.78 16.15
CA ARG A 486 -9.55 -14.15 17.37
C ARG A 486 -10.65 -13.47 18.24
N PRO A 487 -11.62 -12.71 17.69
CA PRO A 487 -12.65 -12.05 18.50
C PRO A 487 -13.53 -13.02 19.29
N LEU A 488 -13.62 -14.30 18.87
CA LEU A 488 -14.50 -15.29 19.52
C LEU A 488 -14.01 -15.74 20.91
N PHE A 489 -12.70 -15.56 21.19
CA PHE A 489 -12.10 -15.94 22.47
C PHE A 489 -11.38 -14.78 23.21
N THR A 490 -11.41 -13.54 22.67
CA THR A 490 -10.76 -12.37 23.29
C THR A 490 -11.72 -11.42 24.01
N GLY A 491 -13.00 -11.77 24.16
CA GLY A 491 -14.00 -10.89 24.74
C GLY A 491 -13.84 -10.64 26.26
N ASN A 492 -14.28 -9.45 26.75
CA ASN A 492 -14.20 -9.04 28.17
C ASN A 492 -15.17 -9.75 29.12
N ASP A 493 -16.06 -10.64 28.64
CA ASP A 493 -16.97 -11.37 29.49
C ASP A 493 -16.28 -12.58 30.14
N GLU A 494 -16.60 -12.84 31.41
CA GLU A 494 -15.92 -13.83 32.24
C GLU A 494 -16.04 -15.28 31.74
N ARG A 495 -16.92 -15.56 30.78
CA ARG A 495 -17.03 -16.89 30.13
C ARG A 495 -17.39 -16.76 28.65
N PRO A 496 -16.74 -17.52 27.74
CA PRO A 496 -17.21 -17.64 26.37
C PRO A 496 -18.63 -18.23 26.38
N ASN A 497 -19.54 -17.61 25.63
CA ASN A 497 -20.91 -18.09 25.50
C ASN A 497 -20.98 -19.54 24.97
N ASN A 498 -19.97 -19.98 24.22
CA ASN A 498 -19.83 -21.33 23.69
C ASN A 498 -18.36 -21.79 23.85
N PRO A 499 -18.04 -22.57 24.90
CA PRO A 499 -16.68 -23.09 25.15
C PRO A 499 -16.16 -23.97 24.00
N ALA A 500 -17.03 -24.73 23.32
CA ALA A 500 -16.63 -25.59 22.19
C ALA A 500 -16.21 -24.76 20.98
N ALA A 501 -16.93 -23.71 20.66
CA ALA A 501 -16.56 -22.81 19.55
C ALA A 501 -15.27 -22.02 19.84
N ALA A 502 -15.06 -21.62 21.11
CA ALA A 502 -13.80 -20.99 21.54
C ALA A 502 -12.62 -21.96 21.37
N PHE A 503 -12.79 -23.22 21.74
CA PHE A 503 -11.78 -24.28 21.56
C PHE A 503 -11.43 -24.48 20.08
N GLU A 504 -12.44 -24.65 19.22
CA GLU A 504 -12.25 -24.81 17.78
C GLU A 504 -11.54 -23.59 17.19
N SER A 505 -11.90 -22.40 17.63
CA SER A 505 -11.28 -21.14 17.19
C SER A 505 -9.79 -21.06 17.57
N ILE A 506 -9.42 -21.47 18.78
CA ILE A 506 -8.01 -21.53 19.22
C ILE A 506 -7.23 -22.56 18.40
N ASN A 507 -7.81 -23.74 18.14
CA ASN A 507 -7.19 -24.76 17.31
C ASN A 507 -6.93 -24.25 15.90
N THR A 508 -7.93 -23.61 15.29
CA THR A 508 -7.81 -23.00 13.96
C THR A 508 -6.72 -21.92 13.92
N CYS A 509 -6.67 -21.04 14.94
CA CYS A 509 -5.61 -20.03 15.04
C CYS A 509 -4.23 -20.65 15.21
N THR A 510 -4.11 -21.73 15.98
CA THR A 510 -2.84 -22.43 16.19
C THR A 510 -2.37 -23.12 14.90
N ALA A 511 -3.27 -23.75 14.16
CA ALA A 511 -2.96 -24.35 12.85
C ALA A 511 -2.48 -23.29 11.86
N ALA A 512 -3.16 -22.15 11.77
CA ALA A 512 -2.75 -21.03 10.91
C ALA A 512 -1.41 -20.42 11.35
N ALA A 513 -1.15 -20.30 12.67
CA ALA A 513 0.13 -19.83 13.19
C ALA A 513 1.28 -20.79 12.84
N ASN A 514 1.06 -22.11 12.95
CA ASN A 514 2.03 -23.13 12.54
C ASN A 514 2.31 -23.07 11.01
N GLN A 515 1.28 -22.85 10.19
CA GLN A 515 1.48 -22.65 8.75
C GLN A 515 2.32 -21.40 8.43
N ILE A 516 2.15 -20.32 9.18
CA ILE A 516 3.03 -19.13 9.03
C ILE A 516 4.48 -19.50 9.37
N VAL A 517 4.71 -20.24 10.46
CA VAL A 517 6.07 -20.71 10.83
C VAL A 517 6.68 -21.58 9.73
N GLN A 518 5.89 -22.50 9.16
CA GLN A 518 6.31 -23.30 8.01
C GLN A 518 6.70 -22.43 6.80
N ILE A 519 5.84 -21.45 6.46
CA ILE A 519 6.11 -20.49 5.38
C ILE A 519 7.43 -19.75 5.61
N LEU A 520 7.73 -19.30 6.83
CA LEU A 520 8.97 -18.62 7.17
C LEU A 520 10.18 -19.53 7.03
N SER A 521 10.07 -20.78 7.47
CA SER A 521 11.10 -21.80 7.31
C SER A 521 11.41 -22.09 5.85
N ASP A 522 10.36 -22.35 5.06
CA ASP A 522 10.48 -22.63 3.62
C ASP A 522 11.02 -21.42 2.85
N TYR A 523 10.56 -20.20 3.19
CA TYR A 523 11.09 -18.97 2.62
C TYR A 523 12.60 -18.85 2.88
N SER A 524 13.05 -19.14 4.10
CA SER A 524 14.47 -19.05 4.46
C SER A 524 15.36 -20.10 3.76
N GLN A 525 14.79 -21.22 3.32
CA GLN A 525 15.50 -22.23 2.54
C GLN A 525 15.74 -21.80 1.08
N HIS A 526 14.84 -20.99 0.53
CA HIS A 526 14.91 -20.62 -0.90
C HIS A 526 15.39 -19.17 -1.11
N PHE A 527 15.10 -18.28 -0.16
CA PHE A 527 15.39 -16.86 -0.22
C PHE A 527 15.98 -16.38 1.11
N SER A 528 16.73 -15.28 1.09
CA SER A 528 17.21 -14.69 2.34
C SER A 528 16.07 -14.03 3.12
N ILE A 529 15.84 -14.49 4.33
CA ILE A 529 14.79 -13.92 5.20
C ILE A 529 15.05 -12.44 5.50
N SER A 530 16.31 -12.02 5.64
CA SER A 530 16.67 -10.62 5.89
C SER A 530 16.26 -9.67 4.77
N SER A 531 15.98 -10.17 3.55
CA SER A 531 15.48 -9.37 2.41
C SER A 531 13.99 -9.53 2.17
N ALA A 532 13.30 -10.26 3.03
CA ALA A 532 11.87 -10.53 2.89
C ALA A 532 11.03 -9.27 3.07
N PRO A 533 9.82 -9.21 2.48
CA PRO A 533 8.94 -8.05 2.60
C PRO A 533 8.36 -7.89 4.01
N TYR A 534 8.00 -6.66 4.37
CA TYR A 534 7.40 -6.33 5.67
C TYR A 534 6.12 -7.13 5.99
N MET A 535 5.37 -7.57 4.99
CA MET A 535 4.19 -8.43 5.16
C MET A 535 4.53 -9.70 5.94
N LEU A 536 5.71 -10.30 5.71
CA LEU A 536 6.19 -11.44 6.50
C LEU A 536 6.54 -11.04 7.94
N SER A 537 7.08 -9.83 8.19
CA SER A 537 7.29 -9.34 9.57
C SER A 537 5.96 -9.26 10.33
N TYR A 538 4.91 -8.75 9.69
CA TYR A 538 3.59 -8.66 10.28
C TYR A 538 2.99 -10.05 10.57
N ALA A 539 3.03 -10.95 9.59
CA ALA A 539 2.56 -12.33 9.77
C ALA A 539 3.34 -13.06 10.89
N THR A 540 4.66 -12.86 10.95
CA THR A 540 5.52 -13.38 12.01
C THR A 540 5.07 -12.90 13.39
N TYR A 541 4.78 -11.59 13.54
CA TYR A 541 4.29 -11.02 14.79
C TYR A 541 2.95 -11.64 15.20
N ILE A 542 1.99 -11.73 14.29
CA ILE A 542 0.67 -12.34 14.58
C ILE A 542 0.83 -13.79 15.01
N SER A 543 1.60 -14.61 14.29
CA SER A 543 1.88 -16.00 14.66
C SER A 543 2.56 -16.10 16.03
N ALA A 544 3.57 -15.25 16.29
CA ALA A 544 4.28 -15.23 17.56
C ALA A 544 3.39 -14.96 18.76
N THR A 545 2.34 -14.11 18.61
CA THR A 545 1.39 -13.82 19.69
C THR A 545 0.57 -15.04 20.10
N ILE A 546 0.26 -15.94 19.15
CA ILE A 546 -0.41 -17.21 19.42
C ILE A 546 0.54 -18.17 20.15
N HIS A 547 1.75 -18.37 19.60
CA HIS A 547 2.74 -19.27 20.19
C HIS A 547 3.17 -18.83 21.60
N ALA A 548 3.32 -17.53 21.86
CA ALA A 548 3.67 -17.03 23.19
C ALA A 548 2.64 -17.47 24.25
N ARG A 549 1.34 -17.42 23.95
CA ARG A 549 0.28 -17.82 24.86
C ARG A 549 0.25 -19.33 25.11
N ILE A 550 0.52 -20.12 24.06
CA ILE A 550 0.64 -21.58 24.21
C ILE A 550 1.86 -21.92 25.09
N VAL A 551 3.00 -21.23 24.89
CA VAL A 551 4.21 -21.43 25.70
C VAL A 551 3.99 -21.06 27.16
N ALA A 552 3.22 -20.02 27.45
CA ALA A 552 2.89 -19.63 28.83
C ALA A 552 2.21 -20.76 29.60
N GLN A 553 1.47 -21.64 28.92
CA GLN A 553 0.77 -22.76 29.56
C GLN A 553 1.55 -24.07 29.52
N LYS A 554 2.09 -24.44 28.37
CA LYS A 554 2.80 -25.73 28.19
C LYS A 554 4.28 -25.67 28.55
N GLY A 555 4.82 -24.49 28.77
CA GLY A 555 6.23 -24.31 29.11
C GLY A 555 7.17 -24.43 27.87
N ARG A 556 8.47 -24.42 28.18
CA ARG A 556 9.56 -24.39 27.19
C ARG A 556 9.77 -25.70 26.41
N THR A 557 9.18 -26.79 26.86
CA THR A 557 9.28 -28.12 26.22
C THR A 557 8.33 -28.26 25.02
N SER A 558 7.39 -27.32 24.84
CA SER A 558 6.42 -27.37 23.75
C SER A 558 7.03 -27.04 22.39
N SER A 559 6.49 -27.60 21.31
CA SER A 559 6.84 -27.26 19.93
C SER A 559 6.65 -25.74 19.65
N SER A 560 5.66 -25.12 20.29
CA SER A 560 5.37 -23.68 20.20
C SER A 560 6.53 -22.81 20.72
N PHE A 561 7.37 -23.30 21.62
CA PHE A 561 8.56 -22.56 22.08
C PHE A 561 9.59 -22.40 20.94
N GLN A 562 9.83 -23.45 20.15
CA GLN A 562 10.72 -23.38 18.99
C GLN A 562 10.13 -22.44 17.91
N SER A 563 8.83 -22.51 17.69
CA SER A 563 8.12 -21.59 16.77
C SER A 563 8.24 -20.14 17.23
N LEU A 564 8.07 -19.86 18.50
CA LEU A 564 8.24 -18.51 19.08
C LEU A 564 9.69 -18.01 18.92
N LYS A 565 10.68 -18.87 19.16
CA LYS A 565 12.10 -18.54 18.97
C LYS A 565 12.41 -18.19 17.50
N LEU A 566 11.90 -18.97 16.56
CA LEU A 566 12.03 -18.68 15.12
C LEU A 566 11.41 -17.32 14.76
N CYS A 567 10.18 -17.05 15.22
CA CYS A 567 9.52 -15.77 14.98
C CYS A 567 10.33 -14.58 15.53
N ARG A 568 10.89 -14.70 16.74
CA ARG A 568 11.74 -13.64 17.32
C ARG A 568 12.99 -13.39 16.50
N ASN A 569 13.63 -14.45 16.00
CA ASN A 569 14.82 -14.33 15.13
C ASN A 569 14.47 -13.65 13.82
N VAL A 570 13.36 -14.01 13.18
CA VAL A 570 12.90 -13.34 11.94
C VAL A 570 12.67 -11.85 12.16
N LEU A 571 11.98 -11.45 13.24
CA LEU A 571 11.76 -10.04 13.55
C LEU A 571 13.08 -9.29 13.81
N LYS A 572 14.06 -9.93 14.44
CA LYS A 572 15.41 -9.39 14.67
C LYS A 572 16.14 -9.16 13.34
N GLU A 573 16.09 -10.13 12.42
CA GLU A 573 16.71 -10.03 11.10
C GLU A 573 16.05 -8.99 10.19
N HIS A 574 14.75 -8.72 10.38
CA HIS A 574 14.02 -7.71 9.61
C HIS A 574 14.23 -6.28 10.10
N GLN A 575 14.63 -6.09 11.36
CA GLN A 575 14.77 -4.78 12.00
C GLN A 575 15.68 -3.80 11.22
N PRO A 576 16.81 -4.19 10.60
CA PRO A 576 17.66 -3.27 9.83
C PRO A 576 16.96 -2.66 8.61
N LEU A 577 16.01 -3.39 7.98
CA LEU A 577 15.27 -2.91 6.81
C LEU A 577 13.97 -2.19 7.17
N TYR A 578 13.37 -2.53 8.33
CA TYR A 578 12.04 -2.09 8.70
C TYR A 578 11.99 -1.65 10.17
N GLY A 579 11.91 -0.34 10.40
CA GLY A 579 11.74 0.22 11.74
C GLY A 579 10.49 -0.32 12.45
N ALA A 580 9.40 -0.56 11.70
CA ALA A 580 8.19 -1.15 12.23
C ALA A 580 8.37 -2.60 12.73
N ALA A 581 9.30 -3.39 12.16
CA ALA A 581 9.63 -4.73 12.67
C ALA A 581 10.33 -4.66 14.04
N GLY A 582 11.16 -3.63 14.27
CA GLY A 582 11.73 -3.38 15.59
C GLY A 582 10.67 -3.13 16.65
N LYS A 583 9.66 -2.32 16.34
CA LYS A 583 8.52 -2.08 17.23
C LYS A 583 7.70 -3.35 17.50
N ALA A 584 7.48 -4.17 16.48
CA ALA A 584 6.80 -5.46 16.63
C ALA A 584 7.58 -6.40 17.56
N LYS A 585 8.91 -6.46 17.42
CA LYS A 585 9.80 -7.24 18.30
C LYS A 585 9.69 -6.76 19.75
N ASP A 586 9.73 -5.44 19.99
CA ASP A 586 9.63 -4.87 21.35
C ASP A 586 8.25 -5.14 21.96
N SER A 587 7.18 -5.13 21.17
CA SER A 587 5.83 -5.47 21.62
C SER A 587 5.71 -6.94 21.98
N LEU A 588 6.30 -7.82 21.15
CA LEU A 588 6.34 -9.26 21.45
C LEU A 588 7.16 -9.53 22.72
N GLN A 589 8.25 -8.80 22.94
CA GLN A 589 9.03 -8.93 24.18
C GLN A 589 8.20 -8.57 25.41
N ARG A 590 7.48 -7.42 25.38
CA ARG A 590 6.56 -7.04 26.48
C ARG A 590 5.49 -8.09 26.75
N LEU A 591 4.94 -8.69 25.68
CA LEU A 591 3.98 -9.79 25.83
C LEU A 591 4.63 -11.00 26.51
N CYS A 592 5.84 -11.42 26.11
CA CYS A 592 6.57 -12.52 26.76
C CYS A 592 6.85 -12.23 28.23
N ASP A 593 7.28 -11.01 28.55
CA ASP A 593 7.56 -10.58 29.92
C ASP A 593 6.29 -10.63 30.79
N HIS A 594 5.16 -10.17 30.25
CA HIS A 594 3.86 -10.23 30.93
C HIS A 594 3.38 -11.66 31.16
N LEU A 595 3.63 -12.56 30.21
CA LEU A 595 3.29 -13.98 30.31
C LEU A 595 4.30 -14.80 31.14
N GLY A 596 5.34 -14.18 31.71
CA GLY A 596 6.38 -14.86 32.49
C GLY A 596 7.27 -15.79 31.65
N ILE A 597 7.35 -15.56 30.33
CA ILE A 597 8.20 -16.34 29.45
C ILE A 597 9.61 -15.70 29.46
N ASP A 598 10.51 -16.35 30.19
CA ASP A 598 11.91 -15.92 30.28
C ASP A 598 12.61 -16.14 28.94
N ALA A 599 13.03 -15.04 28.33
CA ALA A 599 13.61 -14.99 27.00
C ALA A 599 15.14 -14.96 26.98
N SER A 600 15.79 -15.10 28.14
CA SER A 600 17.21 -14.75 28.38
C SER A 600 18.26 -15.76 27.90
N GLU A 601 17.89 -16.85 27.20
CA GLU A 601 18.88 -17.73 26.58
C GLU A 601 19.12 -17.42 25.10
N GLU A 602 19.75 -16.30 24.80
CA GLU A 602 20.18 -15.92 23.43
C GLU A 602 21.66 -16.26 23.13
N ASN A 603 22.37 -17.07 23.93
CA ASN A 603 23.74 -17.45 23.57
C ASN A 603 23.95 -18.96 23.60
N GLN A 604 23.99 -19.53 22.41
CA GLN A 604 24.80 -20.64 21.89
C GLN A 604 24.01 -21.56 20.97
N GLN A 605 24.02 -21.19 19.70
CA GLN A 605 24.25 -22.11 18.56
C GLN A 605 24.08 -21.33 17.25
N THR A 606 25.13 -20.59 16.89
CA THR A 606 25.47 -20.33 15.48
C THR A 606 25.61 -21.69 14.82
N LEU A 607 24.72 -22.01 13.88
CA LEU A 607 24.95 -23.08 12.94
C LEU A 607 26.20 -22.71 12.12
N ALA A 608 27.34 -23.21 12.53
CA ALA A 608 28.55 -23.22 11.71
C ALA A 608 28.27 -24.04 10.44
N PRO A 609 28.67 -23.58 9.26
CA PRO A 609 28.64 -24.41 8.08
C PRO A 609 29.59 -25.57 8.31
N THR A 610 29.11 -26.79 8.29
CA THR A 610 29.94 -27.99 8.28
C THR A 610 30.71 -27.97 6.96
N GLU A 611 31.98 -27.63 7.01
CA GLU A 611 32.90 -27.83 5.90
C GLU A 611 32.98 -29.34 5.61
N ALA A 612 32.44 -29.70 4.46
CA ALA A 612 32.63 -31.06 3.90
C ALA A 612 34.07 -31.18 3.41
N GLY A 613 34.90 -31.83 4.19
CA GLY A 613 36.21 -32.29 3.74
C GLY A 613 36.11 -33.30 2.56
N PRO A 614 37.11 -33.34 1.70
CA PRO A 614 37.11 -34.22 0.51
C PRO A 614 37.12 -35.70 0.90
N ARG A 615 36.13 -36.46 0.48
CA ARG A 615 36.16 -37.94 0.55
C ARG A 615 36.61 -38.50 -0.80
N ASP A 616 37.68 -39.28 -0.75
CA ASP A 616 38.19 -40.10 -1.82
C ASP A 616 37.16 -41.15 -2.31
N PRO A 617 37.22 -41.59 -3.58
CA PRO A 617 36.27 -42.51 -4.13
C PRO A 617 36.61 -43.98 -3.73
N ILE A 618 35.70 -44.62 -3.01
CA ILE A 618 35.77 -46.09 -2.80
C ILE A 618 34.93 -46.78 -3.88
N VAL A 619 35.61 -47.51 -4.72
CA VAL A 619 35.06 -48.48 -5.64
C VAL A 619 34.72 -49.77 -4.88
N THR A 620 33.45 -50.19 -4.87
CA THR A 620 33.11 -51.60 -4.60
C THR A 620 31.91 -52.01 -5.46
N ASN A 621 32.19 -53.03 -6.28
CA ASN A 621 31.26 -53.83 -7.01
C ASN A 621 30.49 -54.78 -6.07
N GLY A 622 29.15 -54.90 -6.25
CA GLY A 622 28.34 -55.98 -5.66
C GLY A 622 26.87 -55.88 -6.13
N PRO A 623 26.20 -57.03 -6.34
CA PRO A 623 25.06 -57.12 -7.24
C PRO A 623 23.73 -56.63 -6.66
N ALA A 624 22.88 -56.16 -7.56
CA ALA A 624 21.54 -55.68 -7.34
C ALA A 624 20.62 -56.71 -6.63
N GLN A 625 20.11 -56.35 -5.47
CA GLN A 625 18.90 -56.94 -4.93
C GLN A 625 17.74 -55.95 -5.10
N SER A 626 16.71 -56.40 -5.79
CA SER A 626 15.45 -55.71 -6.03
C SER A 626 14.72 -55.49 -4.71
N VAL A 627 14.66 -54.22 -4.26
CA VAL A 627 13.75 -53.80 -3.20
C VAL A 627 12.42 -53.46 -3.85
N GLN A 628 11.41 -54.24 -3.51
CA GLN A 628 10.01 -53.94 -3.85
C GLN A 628 9.59 -52.59 -3.26
N THR A 629 9.34 -51.63 -4.11
CA THR A 629 8.64 -50.40 -3.78
C THR A 629 7.19 -50.73 -3.44
N THR A 630 6.87 -50.78 -2.16
CA THR A 630 5.49 -50.68 -1.73
C THR A 630 5.01 -49.25 -1.98
N ASN A 631 4.10 -49.12 -2.95
CA ASN A 631 3.31 -47.95 -3.17
C ASN A 631 2.54 -47.60 -1.90
N ILE A 632 3.04 -46.61 -1.14
CA ILE A 632 2.22 -45.84 -0.18
C ILE A 632 1.60 -44.73 -1.01
N ALA A 633 0.47 -45.07 -1.63
CA ALA A 633 -0.39 -44.12 -2.30
C ALA A 633 -1.04 -43.19 -1.28
N ASP A 634 -0.97 -41.89 -1.59
CA ASP A 634 -1.96 -40.85 -1.35
C ASP A 634 -2.88 -41.04 -0.11
N GLN A 635 -2.33 -40.75 1.06
CA GLN A 635 -3.14 -40.20 2.13
C GLN A 635 -2.63 -38.76 2.39
N PRO A 636 -3.47 -37.74 2.33
CA PRO A 636 -3.10 -36.41 2.78
C PRO A 636 -2.70 -36.56 4.26
N ILE A 637 -1.48 -36.14 4.57
CA ILE A 637 -1.03 -36.05 5.96
C ILE A 637 -1.99 -35.08 6.64
N ASP A 638 -2.89 -35.60 7.44
CA ASP A 638 -3.82 -34.81 8.24
C ASP A 638 -3.03 -34.14 9.36
N LEU A 639 -2.47 -32.98 9.05
CA LEU A 639 -1.79 -32.10 10.00
C LEU A 639 -2.70 -31.73 11.18
N ASN A 640 -4.03 -31.78 11.01
CA ASN A 640 -4.99 -31.60 12.08
C ASN A 640 -4.93 -32.71 13.14
N SER A 641 -4.64 -33.93 12.77
CA SER A 641 -4.64 -35.05 13.72
C SER A 641 -3.46 -35.01 14.70
N GLN A 642 -2.28 -34.52 14.28
CA GLN A 642 -1.12 -34.34 15.15
C GLN A 642 -1.26 -33.15 16.09
N ILE A 643 -1.99 -32.11 15.69
CA ILE A 643 -2.20 -30.90 16.51
C ILE A 643 -3.28 -31.17 17.58
N HIS A 644 -4.25 -32.03 17.29
CA HIS A 644 -5.39 -32.29 18.17
C HIS A 644 -5.01 -32.92 19.52
N TRP A 645 -4.02 -33.81 19.57
CA TRP A 645 -3.60 -34.45 20.83
C TRP A 645 -2.69 -33.54 21.66
N GLU A 646 -1.91 -32.64 21.04
CA GLU A 646 -1.10 -31.65 21.79
C GLU A 646 -1.94 -30.56 22.45
N LEU A 647 -3.15 -30.33 21.97
CA LEU A 647 -4.05 -29.27 22.45
C LEU A 647 -5.07 -29.79 23.48
N SER A 648 -5.26 -31.13 23.60
CA SER A 648 -6.23 -31.73 24.52
C SER A 648 -5.97 -31.40 26.01
N ASP A 649 -4.71 -31.10 26.38
CA ASP A 649 -4.27 -30.80 27.73
C ASP A 649 -4.12 -29.30 28.02
N LEU A 650 -4.60 -28.43 27.12
CA LEU A 650 -4.53 -26.99 27.31
C LEU A 650 -5.69 -26.50 28.20
N ASP A 651 -5.35 -25.70 29.19
CA ASP A 651 -6.33 -24.90 29.92
C ASP A 651 -6.80 -23.74 29.04
N LEU A 652 -7.93 -23.97 28.37
CA LEU A 652 -8.50 -23.05 27.41
C LEU A 652 -8.99 -21.75 28.03
N GLU A 653 -9.39 -21.81 29.32
CA GLU A 653 -9.83 -20.62 30.04
C GLU A 653 -8.64 -19.69 30.33
N ALA A 654 -7.50 -20.25 30.70
CA ALA A 654 -6.28 -19.48 30.91
C ALA A 654 -5.71 -18.94 29.59
N ILE A 655 -5.84 -19.66 28.44
CA ILE A 655 -5.51 -19.10 27.11
C ILE A 655 -6.42 -17.93 26.77
N ALA A 656 -7.73 -18.07 26.95
CA ALA A 656 -8.70 -17.03 26.70
C ALA A 656 -8.46 -15.81 27.61
N GLN A 657 -8.11 -16.02 28.89
CA GLN A 657 -7.73 -14.95 29.81
C GLN A 657 -6.45 -14.24 29.36
N GLY A 658 -5.43 -14.96 28.87
CA GLY A 658 -4.21 -14.37 28.30
C GLY A 658 -4.47 -13.44 27.11
N PHE A 659 -5.51 -13.70 26.31
CA PHE A 659 -5.94 -12.80 25.24
C PHE A 659 -6.73 -11.57 25.73
N ARG A 660 -7.35 -11.64 26.91
CA ARG A 660 -8.11 -10.51 27.50
C ARG A 660 -7.22 -9.35 27.92
N PHE A 661 -5.96 -9.61 28.22
CA PHE A 661 -4.96 -8.57 28.55
C PHE A 661 -4.41 -7.83 27.33
N ASP A 662 -4.77 -8.24 26.11
CA ASP A 662 -4.36 -7.54 24.88
C ASP A 662 -5.01 -6.15 24.68
N GLY A 663 -5.89 -5.70 25.57
CA GLY A 663 -6.36 -4.30 25.58
C GLY A 663 -5.21 -3.28 25.61
N GLU A 664 -4.04 -3.63 26.15
CA GLU A 664 -2.83 -2.81 26.05
C GLU A 664 -2.11 -2.94 24.69
N LEU A 665 -2.28 -4.04 23.97
CA LEU A 665 -1.79 -4.18 22.59
C LEU A 665 -2.65 -3.39 21.59
N ASP A 666 -3.93 -3.17 21.90
CA ASP A 666 -4.76 -2.21 21.18
C ASP A 666 -4.27 -0.75 21.36
N TYR A 667 -3.61 -0.41 22.48
CA TYR A 667 -2.92 0.90 22.65
C TYR A 667 -1.73 1.09 21.71
N LEU A 668 -1.12 0.03 21.20
CA LEU A 668 -0.09 0.15 20.14
C LEU A 668 -0.70 0.41 18.77
N MET A 669 -1.97 0.11 18.61
CA MET A 669 -2.76 0.38 17.42
C MET A 669 -3.45 1.76 17.50
N HIS A 670 -3.65 2.32 18.70
CA HIS A 670 -4.17 3.68 18.91
C HIS A 670 -3.07 4.57 19.50
N PRO A 671 -2.71 5.70 18.89
CA PRO A 671 -1.84 6.67 19.52
C PRO A 671 -2.59 7.27 20.71
N VAL A 672 -2.05 7.09 21.92
CA VAL A 672 -2.46 7.86 23.09
C VAL A 672 -2.33 9.33 22.73
N GLY A 673 -3.44 10.05 22.78
CA GLY A 673 -3.48 11.48 22.48
C GLY A 673 -2.49 12.28 23.34
N MET A 674 -1.68 13.07 22.66
CA MET A 674 -1.15 14.35 23.16
C MET A 674 -1.85 15.50 22.44
#